data_52340b21965bd9b5632d57d876a1e225
#
_entry.id   52340b21965bd9b5632d57d876a1e225
#
_cell.length_a   1.000
_cell.length_b   1.000
_cell.length_c   1.000
_cell.angle_alpha   90.00
_cell.angle_beta   90.00
_cell.angle_gamma   90.00
#
_symmetry.space_group_name_H-M   'P 1'
#
loop_
_entity.id
_entity.type
_entity.pdbx_description
1 polymer ?
#
loop_
_entity_poly.entity_id
_entity_poly.type
_entity_poly.pdbx_seq_one_letter_code
_entity_poly.pdbx_strand_id
1 'polypeptide(L)'
;MAVIDEYKEKSIEETLKELGTDKNKGLSTEEVKKRLKEYGLNEIPEKEEPLWHRIFRRFWGPIPWMIEIAAVLSAAVQKWEDFTIIMILLFVNAGVDFWQEHKALSALKVLKQKLARKTIVLRDGVWQEIEAKYVVPGDIIKLKIGDIIPADVKLIEGDFILVDQSALTGESLPVTKRPGDIAYANSIVKQGEMIAVAVATGLNTYFGKTVKLVAKAEREQRSHFQEMVIKVGNFLIVLTLVLVALMILFELNRGADWKELLRFSLVLTVASIPVALPAVLTVTMAIGALYLAKKQVIVSRLAAIEELAGVDVLCSDKTGTLTKNQMTVSVPFTVNGYKSEDLMFYAALASKEENKDPIEIPIFEWLKKHNLYEKVKKCKQEKFIPFDPVRKRTEAVVFCQNKKIWVTKGAPQVIIEMCDETEFDKSVAYQKVEEFAENGFRTLGVAYKNSEGEKFHFVGLIPLFDPPREDSKPAIDEAKRYGVEVKMVTGDNIAVARYIAKLLGIGEKIYSARELKGETYEEYVILSEVIAKAFLQVEEGLSQEEAEKKAKQIAKLVEKELENKKLPSGIVKKHESEIIKIIEEANGFAEVFPEDKYFIVDKLQKADHIVGMTGDGVNDAPALRKADAGIAVSNATDAARAAADLVLLAPGLKVIVRALEIAREIFGRMEAYTIYRIAETIRVVFFMALSIMIFQFYPVTALMIILLALLNDIPILSIAYDRAKISPKPVRWDMYEINIMAFWLGVAGVISSFTLYVLLEEYWKLPQDLIQSIIFTKLVVAGHGTIYNTRVKGWFWKKPWPSPILFIATFGTRFLGTIIAVYGFDLLTPIGWQWALFIWGYAFIWFLFNDAVKMAILKMYWSKKFFFAPGHFTWLKKELGGEPDKGKV
;
A
#
# COMPACT_ATOMS: atom_id res chain seq x y z
N MET A 1 17.14 28.65 10.30
CA MET A 1 18.41 28.92 9.59
C MET A 1 19.54 29.08 10.59
N ALA A 2 19.47 29.93 11.58
CA ALA A 2 20.62 30.26 12.45
C ALA A 2 21.36 29.10 13.13
N VAL A 3 20.70 28.06 13.64
CA VAL A 3 21.38 26.96 14.37
C VAL A 3 22.14 26.01 13.44
N ILE A 4 21.59 25.68 12.27
CA ILE A 4 22.21 24.74 11.32
C ILE A 4 23.37 25.43 10.57
N ASP A 5 23.20 26.72 10.18
CA ASP A 5 24.24 27.49 9.50
C ASP A 5 25.45 27.69 10.41
N GLU A 6 25.23 27.82 11.72
CA GLU A 6 26.28 27.90 12.72
C GLU A 6 27.15 26.63 12.80
N TYR A 7 26.54 25.44 12.79
CA TYR A 7 27.27 24.16 12.79
C TYR A 7 27.90 23.84 11.44
N LYS A 8 27.49 24.45 10.36
CA LYS A 8 28.09 24.27 9.03
C LYS A 8 29.51 24.84 8.98
N GLU A 9 29.75 25.97 9.64
CA GLU A 9 31.04 26.68 9.64
C GLU A 9 32.02 26.15 10.71
N LYS A 10 31.52 25.53 11.81
CA LYS A 10 32.33 24.99 12.91
C LYS A 10 33.10 23.74 12.48
N SER A 11 34.28 23.52 13.06
CA SER A 11 35.00 22.25 12.93
C SER A 11 34.28 21.07 13.60
N ILE A 12 34.68 19.84 13.28
CA ILE A 12 34.12 18.63 13.92
C ILE A 12 34.36 18.67 15.44
N GLU A 13 35.59 19.05 15.84
CA GLU A 13 36.00 19.08 17.26
C GLU A 13 35.22 20.13 18.06
N GLU A 14 35.02 21.33 17.49
CA GLU A 14 34.22 22.38 18.10
C GLU A 14 32.76 21.95 18.25
N THR A 15 32.20 21.30 17.23
CA THR A 15 30.82 20.77 17.27
C THR A 15 30.65 19.73 18.38
N LEU A 16 31.58 18.76 18.50
CA LEU A 16 31.52 17.73 19.54
C LEU A 16 31.67 18.33 20.96
N LYS A 17 32.56 19.32 21.11
CA LYS A 17 32.79 20.02 22.39
C LYS A 17 31.56 20.82 22.83
N GLU A 18 30.94 21.54 21.91
CA GLU A 18 29.74 22.33 22.20
C GLU A 18 28.54 21.44 22.53
N LEU A 19 28.37 20.34 21.78
CA LEU A 19 27.33 19.36 22.07
C LEU A 19 27.64 18.49 23.28
N GLY A 20 28.82 18.64 23.91
CA GLY A 20 29.22 17.90 25.11
C GLY A 20 29.18 16.37 24.91
N THR A 21 29.59 15.89 23.72
CA THR A 21 29.57 14.48 23.38
C THR A 21 30.97 13.95 23.02
N ASP A 22 31.23 12.71 23.37
CA ASP A 22 32.48 12.01 23.06
C ASP A 22 32.27 11.12 21.83
N LYS A 23 33.18 11.23 20.86
CA LYS A 23 33.14 10.46 19.61
C LYS A 23 33.14 8.92 19.85
N ASN A 24 33.84 8.44 20.89
CA ASN A 24 34.04 7.03 21.15
C ASN A 24 33.08 6.44 22.19
N LYS A 25 32.50 7.28 23.03
CA LYS A 25 31.58 6.86 24.10
C LYS A 25 30.14 7.28 23.87
N GLY A 26 29.93 8.32 23.07
CA GLY A 26 28.60 8.94 22.90
C GLY A 26 28.10 9.62 24.18
N LEU A 27 26.79 9.87 24.24
CA LEU A 27 26.13 10.45 25.41
C LEU A 27 25.86 9.38 26.46
N SER A 28 25.87 9.77 27.74
CA SER A 28 25.40 8.91 28.83
C SER A 28 23.86 8.84 28.85
N THR A 29 23.33 7.70 29.36
CA THR A 29 21.86 7.53 29.50
C THR A 29 21.21 8.64 30.36
N GLU A 30 21.90 9.18 31.35
CA GLU A 30 21.40 10.28 32.19
C GLU A 30 21.30 11.60 31.42
N GLU A 31 22.34 11.90 30.63
CA GLU A 31 22.36 13.11 29.80
C GLU A 31 21.26 13.02 28.69
N VAL A 32 21.06 11.86 28.10
CA VAL A 32 19.97 11.64 27.14
C VAL A 32 18.61 11.92 27.76
N LYS A 33 18.35 11.43 28.98
CA LYS A 33 17.07 11.69 29.69
C LYS A 33 16.86 13.19 29.95
N LYS A 34 17.93 13.92 30.27
CA LYS A 34 17.90 15.36 30.48
C LYS A 34 17.57 16.07 29.16
N ARG A 35 18.27 15.73 28.07
CA ARG A 35 18.05 16.34 26.74
C ARG A 35 16.67 16.02 26.17
N LEU A 36 16.13 14.83 26.39
CA LEU A 36 14.76 14.50 26.02
C LEU A 36 13.72 15.37 26.74
N LYS A 37 13.98 15.80 27.98
CA LYS A 37 13.11 16.75 28.68
C LYS A 37 13.27 18.18 28.16
N GLU A 38 14.46 18.56 27.72
CA GLU A 38 14.79 19.90 27.24
C GLU A 38 14.37 20.12 25.78
N TYR A 39 14.74 19.20 24.88
CA TYR A 39 14.49 19.31 23.43
C TYR A 39 13.22 18.63 22.97
N GLY A 40 12.64 17.76 23.79
CA GLY A 40 11.49 16.94 23.43
C GLY A 40 11.86 15.74 22.55
N LEU A 41 10.83 15.09 21.99
CA LEU A 41 11.00 13.97 21.05
C LEU A 41 11.41 14.48 19.67
N ASN A 42 12.25 13.71 18.97
CA ASN A 42 12.63 14.00 17.59
C ASN A 42 11.50 13.60 16.62
N GLU A 43 10.39 14.28 16.75
CA GLU A 43 9.22 14.13 15.88
C GLU A 43 8.60 15.50 15.63
N ILE A 44 7.90 15.63 14.51
CA ILE A 44 7.06 16.79 14.24
C ILE A 44 5.72 16.50 14.91
N PRO A 45 5.33 17.22 15.97
CA PRO A 45 4.11 16.92 16.70
C PRO A 45 2.91 17.08 15.77
N GLU A 46 2.21 15.98 15.51
CA GLU A 46 0.87 16.05 14.92
C GLU A 46 -0.02 16.79 15.93
N LYS A 47 -0.70 17.86 15.50
CA LYS A 47 -1.68 18.53 16.35
C LYS A 47 -2.84 17.58 16.60
N GLU A 48 -2.77 16.78 17.69
CA GLU A 48 -3.95 16.07 18.16
C GLU A 48 -5.02 17.11 18.53
N GLU A 49 -6.16 17.06 17.86
CA GLU A 49 -7.30 17.91 18.24
C GLU A 49 -7.71 17.55 19.67
N PRO A 50 -7.87 18.54 20.58
CA PRO A 50 -8.29 18.26 21.95
C PRO A 50 -9.65 17.58 21.97
N LEU A 51 -9.86 16.66 22.92
CA LEU A 51 -11.06 15.82 23.00
C LEU A 51 -12.36 16.64 22.97
N TRP A 52 -12.38 17.78 23.67
CA TRP A 52 -13.55 18.65 23.70
C TRP A 52 -13.89 19.26 22.33
N HIS A 53 -12.88 19.60 21.53
CA HIS A 53 -13.07 20.14 20.18
C HIS A 53 -13.61 19.05 19.24
N ARG A 54 -13.12 17.82 19.36
CA ARG A 54 -13.62 16.65 18.62
C ARG A 54 -15.07 16.31 18.96
N ILE A 55 -15.46 16.47 20.23
CA ILE A 55 -16.86 16.29 20.66
C ILE A 55 -17.71 17.44 20.13
N PHE A 56 -17.27 18.70 20.29
CA PHE A 56 -18.04 19.88 19.88
C PHE A 56 -18.26 19.94 18.37
N ARG A 57 -17.28 19.54 17.56
CA ARG A 57 -17.41 19.47 16.09
C ARG A 57 -18.59 18.61 15.63
N ARG A 58 -19.07 17.67 16.43
CA ARG A 58 -20.21 16.81 16.11
C ARG A 58 -21.57 17.48 16.26
N PHE A 59 -21.60 18.54 16.98
CA PHE A 59 -22.78 19.43 17.08
C PHE A 59 -22.67 20.59 16.09
N TRP A 60 -21.61 20.66 15.26
CA TRP A 60 -21.36 21.75 14.34
C TRP A 60 -21.29 21.24 12.91
N GLY A 61 -22.32 21.53 12.12
CA GLY A 61 -22.38 21.14 10.72
C GLY A 61 -23.83 21.12 10.20
N PRO A 62 -24.02 20.99 8.87
CA PRO A 62 -25.37 21.07 8.27
C PRO A 62 -26.37 20.09 8.89
N ILE A 63 -25.93 18.87 9.22
CA ILE A 63 -26.81 17.81 9.71
C ILE A 63 -27.16 17.97 11.19
N PRO A 64 -26.18 18.14 12.13
CA PRO A 64 -26.51 18.51 13.50
C PRO A 64 -27.44 19.72 13.55
N TRP A 65 -27.17 20.79 12.79
CA TRP A 65 -28.03 21.98 12.74
C TRP A 65 -29.46 21.68 12.33
N MET A 66 -29.69 20.78 11.36
CA MET A 66 -31.02 20.39 10.95
C MET A 66 -31.77 19.65 12.08
N ILE A 67 -31.08 18.78 12.82
CA ILE A 67 -31.66 18.11 14.02
C ILE A 67 -31.94 19.13 15.12
N GLU A 68 -31.04 20.05 15.36
CA GLU A 68 -31.18 21.12 16.36
C GLU A 68 -32.34 22.06 15.99
N ILE A 69 -32.46 22.46 14.72
CA ILE A 69 -33.60 23.25 14.23
C ILE A 69 -34.92 22.47 14.40
N ALA A 70 -34.94 21.17 14.09
CA ALA A 70 -36.12 20.33 14.29
C ALA A 70 -36.47 20.24 15.77
N ALA A 71 -35.51 20.14 16.69
CA ALA A 71 -35.72 20.19 18.14
C ALA A 71 -36.31 21.53 18.58
N VAL A 72 -35.72 22.65 18.15
CA VAL A 72 -36.20 24.00 18.46
C VAL A 72 -37.64 24.21 17.96
N LEU A 73 -37.95 23.76 16.72
CA LEU A 73 -39.29 23.82 16.19
C LEU A 73 -40.31 22.98 16.98
N SER A 74 -39.91 21.79 17.44
CA SER A 74 -40.74 20.95 18.31
C SER A 74 -41.04 21.62 19.64
N ALA A 75 -40.06 22.28 20.23
CA ALA A 75 -40.25 23.10 21.43
C ALA A 75 -41.13 24.33 21.16
N ALA A 76 -40.98 25.01 20.05
CA ALA A 76 -41.78 26.17 19.67
C ALA A 76 -43.26 25.83 19.45
N VAL A 77 -43.53 24.58 19.03
CA VAL A 77 -44.90 24.03 18.87
C VAL A 77 -45.39 23.40 20.18
N GLN A 78 -44.63 23.54 21.32
CA GLN A 78 -44.95 22.99 22.64
C GLN A 78 -45.00 21.43 22.71
N LYS A 79 -44.40 20.72 21.76
CA LYS A 79 -44.26 19.26 21.77
C LYS A 79 -42.96 18.88 22.51
N TRP A 80 -42.97 19.00 23.83
CA TRP A 80 -41.79 18.79 24.71
C TRP A 80 -41.27 17.36 24.69
N GLU A 81 -42.13 16.38 24.45
CA GLU A 81 -41.77 14.97 24.31
C GLU A 81 -40.86 14.77 23.10
N ASP A 82 -41.33 15.27 21.93
CA ASP A 82 -40.53 15.22 20.68
C ASP A 82 -39.16 15.94 20.84
N PHE A 83 -39.21 17.13 21.45
CA PHE A 83 -37.97 17.87 21.75
C PHE A 83 -36.99 17.05 22.56
N THR A 84 -37.43 16.45 23.65
CA THR A 84 -36.58 15.65 24.54
C THR A 84 -36.00 14.46 23.81
N ILE A 85 -36.78 13.79 23.00
CA ILE A 85 -36.33 12.60 22.25
C ILE A 85 -35.37 12.98 21.15
N ILE A 86 -35.63 14.04 20.39
CA ILE A 86 -34.71 14.55 19.36
C ILE A 86 -33.38 14.92 20.00
N MET A 87 -33.39 15.56 21.17
CA MET A 87 -32.17 15.93 21.91
C MET A 87 -31.39 14.70 22.39
N ILE A 88 -32.06 13.70 22.96
CA ILE A 88 -31.43 12.46 23.37
C ILE A 88 -30.75 11.80 22.18
N LEU A 89 -31.41 11.75 21.05
CA LEU A 89 -30.89 11.14 19.83
C LEU A 89 -29.70 11.91 19.24
N LEU A 90 -29.71 13.25 19.29
CA LEU A 90 -28.57 14.06 18.90
C LEU A 90 -27.33 13.67 19.73
N PHE A 91 -27.49 13.53 21.05
CA PHE A 91 -26.40 13.10 21.93
C PHE A 91 -25.96 11.66 21.69
N VAL A 92 -26.90 10.74 21.46
CA VAL A 92 -26.60 9.33 21.17
C VAL A 92 -25.83 9.22 19.85
N ASN A 93 -26.29 9.91 18.78
CA ASN A 93 -25.59 9.93 17.49
C ASN A 93 -24.18 10.52 17.63
N ALA A 94 -24.05 11.66 18.32
CA ALA A 94 -22.73 12.25 18.57
C ALA A 94 -21.81 11.32 19.36
N GLY A 95 -22.36 10.55 20.31
CA GLY A 95 -21.63 9.55 21.09
C GLY A 95 -21.18 8.35 20.24
N VAL A 96 -22.06 7.84 19.39
CA VAL A 96 -21.74 6.73 18.47
C VAL A 96 -20.65 7.15 17.48
N ASP A 97 -20.79 8.32 16.85
CA ASP A 97 -19.78 8.85 15.92
C ASP A 97 -18.44 9.06 16.62
N PHE A 98 -18.45 9.58 17.85
CA PHE A 98 -17.23 9.75 18.64
C PHE A 98 -16.54 8.40 18.91
N TRP A 99 -17.30 7.40 19.31
CA TRP A 99 -16.77 6.08 19.59
C TRP A 99 -16.19 5.42 18.34
N GLN A 100 -16.85 5.57 17.18
CA GLN A 100 -16.37 5.05 15.88
C GLN A 100 -15.03 5.69 15.50
N GLU A 101 -14.96 7.03 15.50
CA GLU A 101 -13.75 7.75 15.17
C GLU A 101 -12.61 7.42 16.14
N HIS A 102 -12.92 7.37 17.45
CA HIS A 102 -11.93 7.01 18.46
C HIS A 102 -11.35 5.62 18.23
N LYS A 103 -12.19 4.66 17.86
CA LYS A 103 -11.77 3.28 17.56
C LYS A 103 -10.90 3.22 16.29
N ALA A 104 -11.27 3.95 15.24
CA ALA A 104 -10.48 4.03 14.01
C ALA A 104 -9.11 4.69 14.25
N LEU A 105 -9.06 5.82 14.96
CA LEU A 105 -7.82 6.52 15.30
C LEU A 105 -6.92 5.69 16.21
N SER A 106 -7.48 4.96 17.18
CA SER A 106 -6.71 4.08 18.05
C SER A 106 -6.07 2.94 17.25
N ALA A 107 -6.78 2.39 16.27
CA ALA A 107 -6.25 1.38 15.36
C ALA A 107 -5.07 1.93 14.54
N LEU A 108 -5.22 3.12 13.96
CA LEU A 108 -4.16 3.78 13.21
C LEU A 108 -2.94 4.10 14.07
N LYS A 109 -3.15 4.52 15.34
CA LYS A 109 -2.04 4.81 16.27
C LYS A 109 -1.19 3.55 16.56
N VAL A 110 -1.82 2.39 16.74
CA VAL A 110 -1.12 1.11 16.92
C VAL A 110 -0.33 0.73 15.67
N LEU A 111 -0.88 0.96 14.48
CA LEU A 111 -0.18 0.70 13.21
C LEU A 111 1.03 1.62 13.03
N LYS A 112 0.87 2.93 13.27
CA LYS A 112 1.98 3.91 13.22
C LYS A 112 3.11 3.54 14.18
N GLN A 113 2.82 3.08 15.40
CA GLN A 113 3.86 2.64 16.36
C GLN A 113 4.68 1.46 15.83
N LYS A 114 4.07 0.52 15.12
CA LYS A 114 4.79 -0.62 14.52
C LYS A 114 5.67 -0.25 13.33
N LEU A 115 5.42 0.91 12.71
CA LEU A 115 6.20 1.47 11.61
C LEU A 115 7.27 2.48 12.07
N ALA A 116 7.48 2.63 13.39
CA ALA A 116 8.45 3.57 13.92
C ALA A 116 9.85 3.30 13.33
N ARG A 117 10.45 4.35 12.77
CA ARG A 117 11.81 4.30 12.20
C ARG A 117 12.81 4.03 13.31
N LYS A 118 13.83 3.22 13.03
CA LYS A 118 14.91 2.91 13.92
C LYS A 118 16.21 3.51 13.41
N THR A 119 17.13 3.78 14.33
CA THR A 119 18.48 4.25 14.02
C THR A 119 19.48 3.67 15.00
N ILE A 120 20.74 3.57 14.59
CA ILE A 120 21.82 3.04 15.42
C ILE A 120 22.56 4.22 16.03
N VAL A 121 22.61 4.28 17.35
CA VAL A 121 23.30 5.32 18.12
C VAL A 121 24.34 4.74 19.06
N LEU A 122 25.39 5.51 19.32
CA LEU A 122 26.39 5.20 20.32
C LEU A 122 26.04 5.91 21.64
N ARG A 123 25.74 5.15 22.69
CA ARG A 123 25.49 5.66 24.06
C ARG A 123 26.19 4.78 25.08
N ASP A 124 26.71 5.38 26.09
CA ASP A 124 27.48 4.67 27.17
C ASP A 124 28.60 3.75 26.61
N GLY A 125 29.19 4.12 25.46
CA GLY A 125 30.23 3.33 24.80
C GLY A 125 29.73 2.11 24.00
N VAL A 126 28.39 1.93 23.87
CA VAL A 126 27.80 0.77 23.19
C VAL A 126 26.88 1.24 22.06
N TRP A 127 27.05 0.61 20.88
CA TRP A 127 26.13 0.79 19.76
C TRP A 127 24.81 0.10 20.02
N GLN A 128 23.71 0.82 19.97
CA GLN A 128 22.37 0.31 20.21
C GLN A 128 21.37 0.82 19.18
N GLU A 129 20.40 -0.02 18.83
CA GLU A 129 19.30 0.37 17.94
C GLU A 129 18.17 0.97 18.77
N ILE A 130 17.78 2.20 18.43
CA ILE A 130 16.67 2.92 19.08
C ILE A 130 15.63 3.40 18.05
N GLU A 131 14.42 3.74 18.50
CA GLU A 131 13.48 4.46 17.64
C GLU A 131 14.00 5.89 17.39
N ALA A 132 13.94 6.33 16.13
CA ALA A 132 14.46 7.65 15.71
C ALA A 132 13.87 8.82 16.51
N LYS A 133 12.67 8.68 17.04
CA LYS A 133 12.03 9.71 17.88
C LYS A 133 12.75 10.01 19.19
N TYR A 134 13.61 9.08 19.65
CA TYR A 134 14.41 9.26 20.88
C TYR A 134 15.81 9.80 20.62
N VAL A 135 16.13 10.18 19.39
CA VAL A 135 17.38 10.86 19.06
C VAL A 135 17.37 12.27 19.65
N VAL A 136 18.47 12.66 20.28
CA VAL A 136 18.68 13.98 20.87
C VAL A 136 19.89 14.66 20.25
N PRO A 137 19.99 16.00 20.29
CA PRO A 137 21.20 16.70 19.87
C PRO A 137 22.41 16.17 20.66
N GLY A 138 23.50 15.86 19.95
CA GLY A 138 24.71 15.26 20.54
C GLY A 138 24.77 13.72 20.46
N ASP A 139 23.73 13.03 20.05
CA ASP A 139 23.82 11.59 19.76
C ASP A 139 24.78 11.32 18.60
N ILE A 140 25.65 10.34 18.76
CA ILE A 140 26.50 9.81 17.70
C ILE A 140 25.70 8.73 16.95
N ILE A 141 25.53 8.91 15.66
CA ILE A 141 24.66 8.10 14.80
C ILE A 141 25.50 7.42 13.73
N LYS A 142 25.22 6.14 13.48
CA LYS A 142 25.79 5.40 12.36
C LYS A 142 24.81 5.43 11.19
N LEU A 143 25.23 5.99 10.06
CA LEU A 143 24.49 6.09 8.81
C LEU A 143 25.01 5.09 7.79
N LYS A 144 24.15 4.32 7.16
CA LYS A 144 24.48 3.35 6.11
C LYS A 144 23.53 3.45 4.93
N ILE A 145 23.88 2.83 3.84
CA ILE A 145 23.03 2.77 2.64
C ILE A 145 21.61 2.30 2.97
N GLY A 146 20.61 3.04 2.50
CA GLY A 146 19.19 2.76 2.72
C GLY A 146 18.58 3.42 3.94
N ASP A 147 19.36 4.01 4.85
CA ASP A 147 18.86 4.71 6.01
C ASP A 147 18.25 6.05 5.59
N ILE A 148 17.15 6.41 6.26
CA ILE A 148 16.65 7.78 6.28
C ILE A 148 17.31 8.50 7.46
N ILE A 149 17.99 9.60 7.18
CA ILE A 149 18.69 10.40 8.18
C ILE A 149 17.69 10.89 9.22
N PRO A 150 17.83 10.52 10.52
CA PRO A 150 16.79 10.74 11.52
C PRO A 150 16.69 12.18 12.02
N ALA A 151 17.79 12.92 11.95
CA ALA A 151 17.92 14.30 12.46
C ALA A 151 18.86 15.07 11.54
N ASP A 152 18.98 16.40 11.67
CA ASP A 152 20.07 17.08 10.98
C ASP A 152 21.37 16.70 11.69
N VAL A 153 22.34 16.22 10.91
CA VAL A 153 23.58 15.64 11.44
C VAL A 153 24.80 16.28 10.79
N LYS A 154 25.87 16.41 11.55
CA LYS A 154 27.21 16.70 11.03
C LYS A 154 27.99 15.40 10.90
N LEU A 155 28.56 15.17 9.72
CA LEU A 155 29.36 13.99 9.42
C LEU A 155 30.74 14.10 10.09
N ILE A 156 31.15 13.09 10.86
CA ILE A 156 32.37 13.17 11.66
C ILE A 156 33.44 12.14 11.26
N GLU A 157 33.06 10.98 10.70
CA GLU A 157 34.00 9.93 10.34
C GLU A 157 33.48 9.06 9.20
N GLY A 158 34.34 8.71 8.25
CA GLY A 158 34.07 7.93 7.03
C GLY A 158 34.69 8.57 5.81
N ASP A 159 34.54 7.93 4.63
CA ASP A 159 35.08 8.47 3.38
C ASP A 159 34.11 9.48 2.75
N PHE A 160 32.93 9.02 2.39
CA PHE A 160 31.83 9.83 1.86
C PHE A 160 30.50 9.10 1.95
N ILE A 161 29.39 9.86 1.89
CA ILE A 161 28.08 9.33 1.60
C ILE A 161 27.43 10.10 0.45
N LEU A 162 26.65 9.40 -0.37
CA LEU A 162 25.80 9.98 -1.38
C LEU A 162 24.38 10.10 -0.84
N VAL A 163 23.88 11.31 -0.71
CA VAL A 163 22.60 11.62 -0.02
C VAL A 163 21.61 12.18 -1.02
N ASP A 164 20.44 11.54 -1.10
CA ASP A 164 19.30 12.03 -1.85
C ASP A 164 18.53 13.04 -0.98
N GLN A 165 18.55 14.29 -1.39
CA GLN A 165 17.88 15.40 -0.73
C GLN A 165 16.70 15.94 -1.54
N SER A 166 16.25 15.22 -2.57
CA SER A 166 15.18 15.64 -3.49
C SER A 166 13.87 16.04 -2.79
N ALA A 167 13.54 15.33 -1.70
CA ALA A 167 12.38 15.65 -0.87
C ALA A 167 12.46 17.01 -0.16
N LEU A 168 13.65 17.60 -0.05
CA LEU A 168 13.91 18.89 0.64
C LEU A 168 14.19 20.02 -0.35
N THR A 169 15.01 19.76 -1.36
CA THR A 169 15.53 20.77 -2.30
C THR A 169 14.79 20.77 -3.62
N GLY A 170 14.08 19.70 -3.96
CA GLY A 170 13.46 19.48 -5.26
C GLY A 170 14.46 19.04 -6.35
N GLU A 171 15.76 18.95 -6.05
CA GLU A 171 16.79 18.54 -6.97
C GLU A 171 16.91 17.00 -7.00
N SER A 172 16.80 16.40 -8.18
CA SER A 172 16.74 14.94 -8.35
C SER A 172 18.10 14.24 -8.20
N LEU A 173 19.23 14.99 -8.32
CA LEU A 173 20.57 14.40 -8.26
C LEU A 173 21.03 14.28 -6.80
N PRO A 174 21.49 13.09 -6.37
CA PRO A 174 22.07 12.90 -5.05
C PRO A 174 23.37 13.72 -4.88
N VAL A 175 23.57 14.23 -3.66
CA VAL A 175 24.70 15.09 -3.31
C VAL A 175 25.75 14.28 -2.52
N THR A 176 27.01 14.35 -2.93
CA THR A 176 28.13 13.76 -2.20
C THR A 176 28.46 14.60 -0.98
N LYS A 177 28.48 13.97 0.20
CA LYS A 177 28.82 14.56 1.50
C LYS A 177 30.04 13.87 2.10
N ARG A 178 30.91 14.68 2.73
CA ARG A 178 32.17 14.26 3.35
C ARG A 178 32.21 14.62 4.85
N PRO A 179 33.20 14.13 5.62
CA PRO A 179 33.40 14.59 7.00
C PRO A 179 33.48 16.11 7.10
N GLY A 180 32.70 16.68 8.04
CA GLY A 180 32.52 18.13 8.22
C GLY A 180 31.24 18.66 7.59
N ASP A 181 30.66 18.00 6.60
CA ASP A 181 29.41 18.42 5.96
C ASP A 181 28.18 18.16 6.84
N ILE A 182 27.12 18.93 6.59
CA ILE A 182 25.79 18.71 7.18
C ILE A 182 24.95 17.85 6.23
N ALA A 183 24.34 16.80 6.78
CA ALA A 183 23.30 16.03 6.12
C ALA A 183 21.95 16.25 6.84
N TYR A 184 20.91 16.50 6.06
CA TYR A 184 19.61 16.93 6.58
C TYR A 184 18.68 15.76 6.91
N ALA A 185 17.86 15.95 7.95
CA ALA A 185 16.81 15.01 8.32
C ALA A 185 15.88 14.67 7.14
N ASN A 186 15.36 13.46 7.11
CA ASN A 186 14.50 12.91 6.04
C ASN A 186 15.15 12.76 4.65
N SER A 187 16.45 13.00 4.52
CA SER A 187 17.22 12.63 3.33
C SER A 187 17.59 11.13 3.36
N ILE A 188 17.80 10.52 2.19
CA ILE A 188 18.08 9.09 2.06
C ILE A 188 19.52 8.86 1.70
N VAL A 189 20.22 7.97 2.40
CA VAL A 189 21.59 7.54 2.07
C VAL A 189 21.53 6.56 0.90
N LYS A 190 22.03 6.96 -0.28
CA LYS A 190 22.05 6.14 -1.50
C LYS A 190 23.32 5.27 -1.60
N GLN A 191 24.44 5.75 -1.03
CA GLN A 191 25.73 5.04 -1.08
C GLN A 191 26.62 5.47 0.09
N GLY A 192 27.48 4.56 0.54
CA GLY A 192 28.46 4.79 1.60
C GLY A 192 27.95 4.53 3.01
N GLU A 193 28.87 4.67 3.97
CA GLU A 193 28.61 4.54 5.40
C GLU A 193 29.44 5.60 6.13
N MET A 194 28.82 6.31 7.09
CA MET A 194 29.50 7.32 7.89
C MET A 194 28.97 7.38 9.33
N ILE A 195 29.81 7.85 10.22
CA ILE A 195 29.43 8.24 11.57
C ILE A 195 29.15 9.74 11.58
N ALA A 196 28.09 10.13 12.24
CA ALA A 196 27.63 11.50 12.33
C ALA A 196 27.18 11.87 13.74
N VAL A 197 27.14 13.17 14.07
CA VAL A 197 26.56 13.69 15.32
C VAL A 197 25.29 14.46 15.04
N ALA A 198 24.22 14.20 15.78
CA ALA A 198 22.96 14.93 15.66
C ALA A 198 23.15 16.38 16.16
N VAL A 199 22.83 17.36 15.31
CA VAL A 199 22.95 18.79 15.63
C VAL A 199 21.60 19.44 15.87
N ALA A 200 20.53 18.98 15.20
CA ALA A 200 19.18 19.48 15.41
C ALA A 200 18.15 18.36 15.25
N THR A 201 17.08 18.40 16.07
CA THR A 201 16.02 17.38 16.12
C THR A 201 14.63 18.01 16.02
N GLY A 202 13.65 17.23 15.58
CA GLY A 202 12.23 17.58 15.54
C GLY A 202 11.94 18.87 14.75
N LEU A 203 11.23 19.81 15.35
CA LEU A 203 10.86 21.07 14.72
C LEU A 203 12.06 22.01 14.46
N ASN A 204 13.21 21.74 15.07
CA ASN A 204 14.42 22.53 14.89
C ASN A 204 15.25 22.11 13.67
N THR A 205 14.93 20.97 13.05
CA THR A 205 15.56 20.51 11.80
C THR A 205 15.20 21.44 10.64
N TYR A 206 16.01 21.39 9.58
CA TYR A 206 15.74 22.10 8.32
C TYR A 206 14.36 21.73 7.76
N PHE A 207 14.04 20.42 7.78
CA PHE A 207 12.74 19.91 7.36
C PHE A 207 11.61 20.37 8.28
N GLY A 208 11.78 20.31 9.60
CA GLY A 208 10.77 20.74 10.57
C GLY A 208 10.34 22.20 10.42
N LYS A 209 11.28 23.07 10.05
CA LYS A 209 10.99 24.49 9.76
C LYS A 209 10.19 24.66 8.46
N THR A 210 10.51 23.88 7.44
CA THR A 210 9.81 23.92 6.14
C THR A 210 8.39 23.36 6.26
N VAL A 211 8.17 22.29 7.01
CA VAL A 211 6.84 21.70 7.24
C VAL A 211 5.91 22.68 7.97
N LYS A 212 6.40 23.49 8.89
CA LYS A 212 5.60 24.56 9.50
C LYS A 212 4.99 25.52 8.48
N LEU A 213 5.65 25.75 7.36
CA LEU A 213 5.19 26.61 6.27
C LEU A 213 4.22 25.89 5.32
N VAL A 214 4.38 24.58 5.14
CA VAL A 214 3.62 23.75 4.19
C VAL A 214 2.40 23.07 4.83
N ALA A 215 2.36 22.91 6.16
CA ALA A 215 1.27 22.24 6.91
C ALA A 215 -0.15 22.81 6.67
N LYS A 216 -0.28 23.91 5.92
CA LYS A 216 -1.56 24.45 5.42
C LYS A 216 -2.07 23.76 4.13
N ALA A 217 -1.30 22.90 3.48
CA ALA A 217 -1.55 22.39 2.13
C ALA A 217 -1.71 20.87 2.02
N GLU A 218 -1.55 20.10 3.09
CA GLU A 218 -1.84 18.67 3.05
C GLU A 218 -3.35 18.43 2.95
N ARG A 219 -3.82 18.33 1.71
CA ARG A 219 -5.11 17.68 1.43
C ARG A 219 -4.93 16.19 1.71
N GLU A 220 -5.74 15.64 2.62
CA GLU A 220 -5.93 14.20 2.75
C GLU A 220 -6.14 13.62 1.34
N GLN A 221 -5.23 12.79 0.87
CA GLN A 221 -5.42 12.04 -0.36
C GLN A 221 -6.53 11.01 -0.10
N ARG A 222 -7.74 11.35 -0.55
CA ARG A 222 -8.89 10.43 -0.48
C ARG A 222 -8.69 9.31 -1.48
N SER A 223 -9.10 8.09 -1.14
CA SER A 223 -9.11 6.99 -2.10
C SER A 223 -10.09 7.28 -3.23
N HIS A 224 -9.85 6.70 -4.39
CA HIS A 224 -10.73 6.83 -5.55
C HIS A 224 -12.19 6.43 -5.21
N PHE A 225 -12.32 5.42 -4.36
CA PHE A 225 -13.59 4.98 -3.83
C PHE A 225 -14.27 5.99 -2.90
N GLN A 226 -13.53 6.58 -1.96
CA GLN A 226 -14.10 7.61 -1.09
C GLN A 226 -14.67 8.78 -1.89
N GLU A 227 -14.00 9.17 -2.97
CA GLU A 227 -14.52 10.19 -3.89
C GLU A 227 -15.80 9.76 -4.60
N MET A 228 -15.85 8.50 -5.09
CA MET A 228 -17.04 7.96 -5.73
C MET A 228 -18.23 7.85 -4.77
N VAL A 229 -18.01 7.37 -3.56
CA VAL A 229 -19.04 7.28 -2.52
C VAL A 229 -19.57 8.65 -2.14
N ILE A 230 -18.70 9.66 -2.05
CA ILE A 230 -19.12 11.05 -1.82
C ILE A 230 -19.99 11.55 -2.99
N LYS A 231 -19.63 11.25 -4.24
CA LYS A 231 -20.45 11.59 -5.42
C LYS A 231 -21.85 10.96 -5.35
N VAL A 232 -21.93 9.67 -5.01
CA VAL A 232 -23.23 8.98 -4.82
C VAL A 232 -23.99 9.56 -3.64
N GLY A 233 -23.32 9.84 -2.52
CA GLY A 233 -23.92 10.51 -1.37
C GLY A 233 -24.52 11.87 -1.75
N ASN A 234 -23.77 12.69 -2.47
CA ASN A 234 -24.22 14.00 -2.96
C ASN A 234 -25.42 13.86 -3.93
N PHE A 235 -25.41 12.86 -4.82
CA PHE A 235 -26.55 12.57 -5.68
C PHE A 235 -27.81 12.24 -4.88
N LEU A 236 -27.70 11.39 -3.86
CA LEU A 236 -28.84 11.04 -2.99
C LEU A 236 -29.34 12.25 -2.18
N ILE A 237 -28.43 13.13 -1.72
CA ILE A 237 -28.78 14.38 -1.05
C ILE A 237 -29.61 15.27 -1.99
N VAL A 238 -29.12 15.51 -3.21
CA VAL A 238 -29.83 16.33 -4.19
C VAL A 238 -31.20 15.73 -4.53
N LEU A 239 -31.26 14.41 -4.76
CA LEU A 239 -32.52 13.70 -5.01
C LEU A 239 -33.51 13.86 -3.85
N THR A 240 -33.06 13.70 -2.62
CA THR A 240 -33.86 13.89 -1.41
C THR A 240 -34.40 15.32 -1.31
N LEU A 241 -33.51 16.31 -1.50
CA LEU A 241 -33.92 17.72 -1.44
C LEU A 241 -34.96 18.07 -2.51
N VAL A 242 -34.83 17.53 -3.72
CA VAL A 242 -35.83 17.73 -4.80
C VAL A 242 -37.17 17.10 -4.40
N LEU A 243 -37.18 15.86 -3.90
CA LEU A 243 -38.42 15.18 -3.49
C LEU A 243 -39.06 15.88 -2.30
N VAL A 244 -38.30 16.33 -1.31
CA VAL A 244 -38.80 17.10 -0.16
C VAL A 244 -39.37 18.45 -0.61
N ALA A 245 -38.67 19.16 -1.53
CA ALA A 245 -39.17 20.42 -2.08
C ALA A 245 -40.49 20.23 -2.84
N LEU A 246 -40.61 19.17 -3.64
CA LEU A 246 -41.86 18.83 -4.32
C LEU A 246 -42.96 18.49 -3.28
N MET A 247 -42.65 17.71 -2.27
CA MET A 247 -43.60 17.38 -1.19
C MET A 247 -44.10 18.64 -0.50
N ILE A 248 -43.20 19.56 -0.13
CA ILE A 248 -43.59 20.84 0.50
C ILE A 248 -44.49 21.65 -0.42
N LEU A 249 -44.17 21.75 -1.72
CA LEU A 249 -44.96 22.49 -2.67
C LEU A 249 -46.37 21.91 -2.82
N PHE A 250 -46.51 20.57 -2.88
CA PHE A 250 -47.81 19.90 -2.95
C PHE A 250 -48.64 20.12 -1.70
N GLU A 251 -48.05 19.96 -0.51
CA GLU A 251 -48.79 20.07 0.74
C GLU A 251 -49.17 21.52 1.09
N LEU A 252 -48.33 22.50 0.77
CA LEU A 252 -48.69 23.93 0.92
C LEU A 252 -49.85 24.32 0.03
N ASN A 253 -49.93 23.82 -1.22
CA ASN A 253 -51.07 24.04 -2.10
C ASN A 253 -52.36 23.42 -1.55
N ARG A 254 -52.28 22.44 -0.66
CA ARG A 254 -53.40 21.77 -0.02
C ARG A 254 -53.82 22.38 1.30
N GLY A 255 -53.07 23.41 1.79
CA GLY A 255 -53.37 24.12 3.04
C GLY A 255 -52.86 23.40 4.29
N ALA A 256 -51.85 22.52 4.17
CA ALA A 256 -51.22 21.88 5.34
C ALA A 256 -50.58 22.90 6.28
N ASP A 257 -50.53 22.58 7.59
CA ASP A 257 -49.83 23.41 8.55
C ASP A 257 -48.32 23.43 8.21
N TRP A 258 -47.85 24.59 7.84
CA TRP A 258 -46.47 24.80 7.42
C TRP A 258 -45.45 24.44 8.51
N LYS A 259 -45.81 24.54 9.78
CA LYS A 259 -44.93 24.20 10.92
C LYS A 259 -44.68 22.70 11.04
N GLU A 260 -45.74 21.92 10.88
CA GLU A 260 -45.66 20.46 10.93
C GLU A 260 -44.98 19.91 9.67
N LEU A 261 -45.28 20.49 8.51
CA LEU A 261 -44.67 20.16 7.24
C LEU A 261 -43.16 20.42 7.27
N LEU A 262 -42.73 21.60 7.80
CA LEU A 262 -41.32 21.94 7.90
C LEU A 262 -40.58 21.00 8.85
N ARG A 263 -41.14 20.71 10.01
CA ARG A 263 -40.58 19.76 10.99
C ARG A 263 -40.37 18.37 10.36
N PHE A 264 -41.40 17.83 9.73
CA PHE A 264 -41.33 16.52 9.07
C PHE A 264 -40.30 16.51 7.94
N SER A 265 -40.30 17.54 7.09
CA SER A 265 -39.35 17.71 5.98
C SER A 265 -37.88 17.74 6.45
N LEU A 266 -37.60 18.44 7.54
CA LEU A 266 -36.27 18.50 8.14
C LEU A 266 -35.84 17.11 8.64
N VAL A 267 -36.68 16.42 9.38
CA VAL A 267 -36.38 15.09 9.93
C VAL A 267 -36.21 14.07 8.79
N LEU A 268 -37.08 14.10 7.78
CA LEU A 268 -36.96 13.22 6.60
C LEU A 268 -35.65 13.46 5.86
N THR A 269 -35.28 14.73 5.66
CA THR A 269 -34.01 15.08 4.99
C THR A 269 -32.82 14.51 5.78
N VAL A 270 -32.80 14.71 7.10
CA VAL A 270 -31.71 14.19 7.96
C VAL A 270 -31.62 12.67 7.89
N ALA A 271 -32.74 11.96 8.02
CA ALA A 271 -32.77 10.51 7.98
C ALA A 271 -32.37 9.90 6.62
N SER A 272 -32.54 10.68 5.56
CA SER A 272 -32.28 10.27 4.18
C SER A 272 -30.84 10.45 3.74
N ILE A 273 -30.11 11.36 4.38
CA ILE A 273 -28.70 11.62 4.07
C ILE A 273 -27.83 10.48 4.62
N PRO A 274 -27.04 9.78 3.79
CA PRO A 274 -26.20 8.67 4.26
C PRO A 274 -24.92 9.16 4.96
N VAL A 275 -25.03 9.92 6.04
CA VAL A 275 -23.93 10.57 6.75
C VAL A 275 -22.90 9.58 7.26
N ALA A 276 -23.37 8.44 7.76
CA ALA A 276 -22.51 7.39 8.29
C ALA A 276 -21.71 6.65 7.20
N LEU A 277 -22.01 6.83 5.89
CA LEU A 277 -21.39 6.05 4.83
C LEU A 277 -19.86 6.18 4.79
N PRO A 278 -19.25 7.38 4.76
CA PRO A 278 -17.79 7.49 4.78
C PRO A 278 -17.17 6.99 6.08
N ALA A 279 -17.85 7.23 7.22
CA ALA A 279 -17.33 6.81 8.53
C ALA A 279 -17.29 5.29 8.67
N VAL A 280 -18.34 4.58 8.30
CA VAL A 280 -18.40 3.10 8.37
C VAL A 280 -17.36 2.47 7.44
N LEU A 281 -17.13 3.03 6.27
CA LEU A 281 -16.10 2.56 5.35
C LEU A 281 -14.71 2.72 5.96
N THR A 282 -14.41 3.86 6.54
CA THR A 282 -13.14 4.11 7.23
C THR A 282 -12.95 3.15 8.40
N VAL A 283 -14.00 2.91 9.21
CA VAL A 283 -13.95 1.92 10.31
C VAL A 283 -13.72 0.50 9.78
N THR A 284 -14.39 0.13 8.69
CA THR A 284 -14.23 -1.20 8.06
C THR A 284 -12.79 -1.40 7.58
N MET A 285 -12.21 -0.40 6.93
CA MET A 285 -10.81 -0.42 6.51
C MET A 285 -9.85 -0.46 7.71
N ALA A 286 -10.10 0.32 8.76
CA ALA A 286 -9.27 0.34 9.97
C ALA A 286 -9.29 -1.01 10.70
N ILE A 287 -10.45 -1.66 10.83
CA ILE A 287 -10.57 -3.01 11.38
C ILE A 287 -9.85 -4.01 10.48
N GLY A 288 -9.99 -3.88 9.16
CA GLY A 288 -9.27 -4.66 8.17
C GLY A 288 -7.77 -4.54 8.32
N ALA A 289 -7.26 -3.31 8.47
CA ALA A 289 -5.83 -3.04 8.69
C ALA A 289 -5.31 -3.69 9.99
N LEU A 290 -6.09 -3.66 11.07
CA LEU A 290 -5.75 -4.38 12.31
C LEU A 290 -5.71 -5.90 12.11
N TYR A 291 -6.62 -6.43 11.30
CA TYR A 291 -6.63 -7.86 10.97
C TYR A 291 -5.43 -8.25 10.11
N LEU A 292 -5.05 -7.43 9.12
CA LEU A 292 -3.83 -7.57 8.34
C LEU A 292 -2.57 -7.53 9.22
N ALA A 293 -2.52 -6.60 10.19
CA ALA A 293 -1.40 -6.50 11.13
C ALA A 293 -1.23 -7.77 12.00
N LYS A 294 -2.32 -8.41 12.40
CA LYS A 294 -2.27 -9.74 13.07
C LYS A 294 -1.75 -10.84 12.14
N LYS A 295 -1.84 -10.65 10.83
CA LYS A 295 -1.31 -11.55 9.80
C LYS A 295 0.04 -11.09 9.25
N GLN A 296 0.78 -10.31 10.02
CA GLN A 296 2.13 -9.86 9.70
C GLN A 296 2.23 -8.88 8.53
N VAL A 297 1.16 -8.14 8.24
CA VAL A 297 1.13 -7.10 7.21
C VAL A 297 0.67 -5.79 7.82
N ILE A 298 1.53 -4.78 7.83
CA ILE A 298 1.18 -3.44 8.29
C ILE A 298 0.79 -2.57 7.10
N VAL A 299 -0.32 -1.88 7.25
CA VAL A 299 -0.86 -0.96 6.24
C VAL A 299 -0.46 0.46 6.63
N SER A 300 0.24 1.16 5.75
CA SER A 300 0.64 2.57 5.92
C SER A 300 -0.49 3.52 5.53
N ARG A 301 -1.23 3.18 4.48
CA ARG A 301 -2.36 3.94 3.90
C ARG A 301 -3.60 3.04 3.83
N LEU A 302 -4.71 3.42 4.45
CA LEU A 302 -5.94 2.59 4.43
C LEU A 302 -6.47 2.35 3.02
N ALA A 303 -6.34 3.31 2.11
CA ALA A 303 -6.72 3.18 0.70
C ALA A 303 -6.01 2.01 0.00
N ALA A 304 -4.79 1.68 0.41
CA ALA A 304 -4.04 0.56 -0.17
C ALA A 304 -4.71 -0.81 0.00
N ILE A 305 -5.61 -0.97 0.98
CA ILE A 305 -6.39 -2.21 1.14
C ILE A 305 -7.33 -2.40 -0.04
N GLU A 306 -7.93 -1.32 -0.52
CA GLU A 306 -8.82 -1.31 -1.68
C GLU A 306 -8.04 -1.63 -2.96
N GLU A 307 -6.91 -0.94 -3.17
CA GLU A 307 -6.04 -1.13 -4.31
C GLU A 307 -5.49 -2.56 -4.35
N LEU A 308 -5.05 -3.09 -3.19
CA LEU A 308 -4.60 -4.47 -3.06
C LEU A 308 -5.67 -5.50 -3.46
N ALA A 309 -6.93 -5.26 -3.11
CA ALA A 309 -8.03 -6.15 -3.50
C ALA A 309 -8.21 -6.23 -5.03
N GLY A 310 -7.88 -5.15 -5.73
CA GLY A 310 -7.95 -5.02 -7.18
C GLY A 310 -6.73 -5.51 -7.94
N VAL A 311 -5.60 -5.78 -7.27
CA VAL A 311 -4.36 -6.21 -7.93
C VAL A 311 -4.60 -7.43 -8.81
N ASP A 312 -4.27 -7.27 -10.10
CA ASP A 312 -4.32 -8.33 -11.12
C ASP A 312 -2.92 -8.69 -11.64
N VAL A 313 -1.93 -7.79 -11.50
CA VAL A 313 -0.52 -8.05 -11.80
C VAL A 313 0.33 -7.75 -10.57
N LEU A 314 1.13 -8.72 -10.13
CA LEU A 314 2.09 -8.56 -9.05
C LEU A 314 3.51 -8.62 -9.60
N CYS A 315 4.17 -7.47 -9.69
CA CYS A 315 5.59 -7.36 -9.99
C CYS A 315 6.38 -7.71 -8.74
N SER A 316 7.02 -8.87 -8.73
CA SER A 316 7.77 -9.36 -7.58
C SER A 316 9.26 -9.24 -7.80
N ASP A 317 9.96 -8.55 -6.90
CA ASP A 317 11.42 -8.65 -6.86
C ASP A 317 11.82 -10.09 -6.55
N LYS A 318 12.92 -10.56 -7.15
CA LYS A 318 13.45 -11.91 -6.94
C LYS A 318 14.01 -12.06 -5.53
N THR A 319 14.94 -11.17 -5.18
CA THR A 319 15.78 -11.30 -4.00
C THR A 319 15.00 -11.03 -2.71
N GLY A 320 15.10 -11.94 -1.73
CA GLY A 320 14.41 -11.78 -0.44
C GLY A 320 12.88 -11.95 -0.48
N THR A 321 12.26 -11.97 -1.67
CA THR A 321 10.82 -12.21 -1.86
C THR A 321 10.55 -13.61 -2.38
N LEU A 322 11.06 -13.93 -3.56
CA LEU A 322 10.93 -15.24 -4.19
C LEU A 322 12.03 -16.21 -3.76
N THR A 323 13.17 -15.68 -3.37
CA THR A 323 14.35 -16.43 -2.92
C THR A 323 14.68 -16.15 -1.45
N LYS A 324 15.55 -16.96 -0.87
CA LYS A 324 15.93 -16.87 0.55
C LYS A 324 16.82 -15.66 0.87
N ASN A 325 17.38 -14.99 -0.13
CA ASN A 325 18.44 -13.98 0.00
C ASN A 325 19.65 -14.53 0.78
N GLN A 326 19.96 -15.79 0.56
CA GLN A 326 21.08 -16.50 1.16
C GLN A 326 21.78 -17.28 0.08
N MET A 327 22.94 -16.78 -0.34
CA MET A 327 23.75 -17.50 -1.30
C MET A 327 24.16 -18.88 -0.75
N THR A 328 24.12 -19.87 -1.60
CA THR A 328 24.54 -21.25 -1.28
C THR A 328 25.53 -21.72 -2.30
N VAL A 329 26.52 -22.50 -1.88
CA VAL A 329 27.47 -23.16 -2.79
C VAL A 329 26.80 -24.38 -3.41
N SER A 330 26.81 -24.47 -4.75
CA SER A 330 26.42 -25.68 -5.48
C SER A 330 27.65 -26.59 -5.67
N VAL A 331 27.61 -27.53 -6.58
CA VAL A 331 28.71 -28.45 -6.85
C VAL A 331 29.89 -27.72 -7.48
N PRO A 332 31.04 -27.57 -6.78
CA PRO A 332 32.18 -26.88 -7.34
C PRO A 332 32.82 -27.64 -8.50
N PHE A 333 33.43 -26.88 -9.43
CA PHE A 333 34.22 -27.43 -10.52
C PHE A 333 35.70 -27.19 -10.25
N THR A 334 36.51 -28.25 -10.31
CA THR A 334 37.96 -28.20 -10.06
C THR A 334 38.75 -28.71 -11.25
N VAL A 335 40.01 -28.23 -11.42
CA VAL A 335 40.90 -28.65 -12.47
C VAL A 335 42.17 -29.29 -11.87
N ASN A 336 43.00 -29.92 -12.67
CA ASN A 336 44.34 -30.42 -12.28
C ASN A 336 44.36 -31.35 -11.04
N GLY A 337 43.29 -32.10 -10.80
CA GLY A 337 43.22 -33.05 -9.68
C GLY A 337 42.99 -32.40 -8.32
N TYR A 338 42.75 -31.08 -8.25
CA TYR A 338 42.28 -30.44 -6.99
C TYR A 338 40.92 -30.98 -6.59
N LYS A 339 40.72 -31.08 -5.30
CA LYS A 339 39.42 -31.44 -4.73
C LYS A 339 38.60 -30.19 -4.39
N SER A 340 37.29 -30.35 -4.29
CA SER A 340 36.41 -29.26 -3.82
C SER A 340 36.83 -28.67 -2.48
N GLU A 341 37.46 -29.48 -1.63
CA GLU A 341 37.98 -29.09 -0.33
C GLU A 341 39.16 -28.09 -0.48
N ASP A 342 40.04 -28.31 -1.45
CA ASP A 342 41.18 -27.44 -1.74
C ASP A 342 40.70 -26.10 -2.32
N LEU A 343 39.74 -26.15 -3.25
CA LEU A 343 39.10 -24.99 -3.85
C LEU A 343 38.47 -24.10 -2.78
N MET A 344 37.65 -24.68 -1.89
CA MET A 344 36.96 -23.95 -0.82
C MET A 344 37.94 -23.43 0.23
N PHE A 345 39.01 -24.14 0.51
CA PHE A 345 40.08 -23.71 1.39
C PHE A 345 40.79 -22.43 0.85
N TYR A 346 41.25 -22.44 -0.40
CA TYR A 346 41.85 -21.26 -1.01
C TYR A 346 40.89 -20.10 -1.15
N ALA A 347 39.63 -20.36 -1.46
CA ALA A 347 38.59 -19.36 -1.51
C ALA A 347 38.38 -18.67 -0.15
N ALA A 348 38.36 -19.43 0.95
CA ALA A 348 38.24 -18.88 2.29
C ALA A 348 39.44 -18.05 2.70
N LEU A 349 40.66 -18.46 2.32
CA LEU A 349 41.88 -17.68 2.55
C LEU A 349 41.87 -16.34 1.79
N ALA A 350 41.19 -16.25 0.67
CA ALA A 350 40.95 -15.01 -0.10
C ALA A 350 39.68 -14.24 0.36
N SER A 351 39.12 -14.60 1.52
CA SER A 351 37.92 -14.01 2.10
C SER A 351 38.20 -13.50 3.52
N LYS A 352 37.24 -12.68 4.05
CA LYS A 352 37.30 -12.18 5.41
C LYS A 352 35.95 -12.36 6.09
N GLU A 353 35.82 -13.37 6.98
CA GLU A 353 34.55 -13.72 7.61
C GLU A 353 33.93 -12.56 8.42
N GLU A 354 34.78 -11.70 9.00
CA GLU A 354 34.37 -10.54 9.79
C GLU A 354 33.54 -9.53 8.98
N ASN A 355 33.78 -9.46 7.66
CA ASN A 355 33.05 -8.56 6.77
C ASN A 355 31.60 -8.96 6.54
N LYS A 356 31.22 -10.20 6.87
CA LYS A 356 29.86 -10.76 6.67
C LYS A 356 29.34 -10.56 5.25
N ASP A 357 30.23 -10.61 4.25
CA ASP A 357 29.84 -10.47 2.85
C ASP A 357 28.94 -11.64 2.41
N PRO A 358 27.78 -11.39 1.81
CA PRO A 358 26.84 -12.44 1.37
C PRO A 358 27.44 -13.46 0.39
N ILE A 359 28.48 -13.07 -0.36
CA ILE A 359 29.19 -13.95 -1.30
C ILE A 359 30.24 -14.81 -0.57
N GLU A 360 30.77 -14.31 0.54
CA GLU A 360 31.83 -15.00 1.30
C GLU A 360 31.28 -15.94 2.38
N ILE A 361 30.17 -15.59 3.01
CA ILE A 361 29.50 -16.40 4.05
C ILE A 361 29.32 -17.87 3.60
N PRO A 362 28.76 -18.16 2.40
CA PRO A 362 28.54 -19.53 1.95
C PRO A 362 29.81 -20.39 1.90
N ILE A 363 30.97 -19.77 1.63
CA ILE A 363 32.27 -20.46 1.58
C ILE A 363 32.63 -20.95 3.00
N PHE A 364 32.50 -20.11 4.01
CA PHE A 364 32.76 -20.48 5.41
C PHE A 364 31.73 -21.47 5.95
N GLU A 365 30.45 -21.35 5.58
CA GLU A 365 29.41 -22.30 5.96
C GLU A 365 29.67 -23.68 5.36
N TRP A 366 30.09 -23.73 4.10
CA TRP A 366 30.46 -25.00 3.44
C TRP A 366 31.64 -25.67 4.17
N LEU A 367 32.66 -24.91 4.54
CA LEU A 367 33.83 -25.43 5.29
C LEU A 367 33.43 -25.92 6.70
N LYS A 368 32.53 -25.21 7.39
CA LYS A 368 32.02 -25.64 8.69
C LYS A 368 31.28 -26.98 8.59
N LYS A 369 30.44 -27.11 7.56
CA LYS A 369 29.66 -28.32 7.28
C LYS A 369 30.54 -29.54 6.97
N HIS A 370 31.70 -29.32 6.35
CA HIS A 370 32.66 -30.37 6.01
C HIS A 370 33.83 -30.54 7.02
N ASN A 371 33.72 -29.90 8.18
CA ASN A 371 34.73 -29.95 9.25
C ASN A 371 36.13 -29.45 8.83
N LEU A 372 36.22 -28.55 7.87
CA LEU A 372 37.48 -28.01 7.34
C LEU A 372 37.80 -26.61 7.88
N TYR A 373 36.89 -25.98 8.57
CA TYR A 373 37.03 -24.62 9.06
C TYR A 373 38.23 -24.38 9.98
N GLU A 374 38.57 -25.36 10.81
CA GLU A 374 39.74 -25.29 11.71
C GLU A 374 41.07 -25.28 10.96
N LYS A 375 41.12 -25.79 9.71
CA LYS A 375 42.32 -25.69 8.85
C LYS A 375 42.56 -24.24 8.43
N VAL A 376 41.51 -23.50 8.10
CA VAL A 376 41.59 -22.08 7.71
C VAL A 376 42.06 -21.22 8.88
N LYS A 377 41.57 -21.46 10.11
CA LYS A 377 41.98 -20.72 11.30
C LYS A 377 43.46 -20.86 11.67
N LYS A 378 44.11 -21.95 11.26
CA LYS A 378 45.55 -22.15 11.47
C LYS A 378 46.43 -21.31 10.56
N CYS A 379 45.85 -20.66 9.54
CA CYS A 379 46.51 -19.79 8.62
C CYS A 379 46.35 -18.32 9.03
N LYS A 380 47.43 -17.56 9.00
CA LYS A 380 47.44 -16.13 9.36
C LYS A 380 47.41 -15.28 8.08
N GLN A 381 46.32 -14.51 7.90
CA GLN A 381 46.24 -13.54 6.81
C GLN A 381 47.10 -12.31 7.15
N GLU A 382 48.20 -12.07 6.39
CA GLU A 382 49.09 -10.93 6.59
C GLU A 382 48.59 -9.67 5.91
N LYS A 383 48.02 -9.81 4.69
CA LYS A 383 47.49 -8.70 3.91
C LYS A 383 46.22 -9.15 3.21
N PHE A 384 45.21 -8.34 3.29
CA PHE A 384 43.94 -8.54 2.54
C PHE A 384 43.65 -7.32 1.68
N ILE A 385 43.35 -7.56 0.42
CA ILE A 385 42.94 -6.55 -0.54
C ILE A 385 41.47 -6.84 -0.85
N PRO A 386 40.54 -5.97 -0.42
CA PRO A 386 39.11 -6.16 -0.62
C PRO A 386 38.71 -6.14 -2.09
N PHE A 387 37.49 -6.51 -2.36
CA PHE A 387 36.94 -6.48 -3.72
C PHE A 387 36.93 -5.04 -4.26
N ASP A 388 37.44 -4.92 -5.48
CA ASP A 388 37.44 -3.67 -6.24
C ASP A 388 36.66 -3.87 -7.56
N PRO A 389 35.69 -2.98 -7.89
CA PRO A 389 34.88 -3.12 -9.10
C PRO A 389 35.68 -3.09 -10.43
N VAL A 390 36.82 -2.43 -10.45
CA VAL A 390 37.70 -2.37 -11.62
C VAL A 390 38.52 -3.65 -11.76
N ARG A 391 39.13 -4.09 -10.66
CA ARG A 391 39.91 -5.33 -10.58
C ARG A 391 39.05 -6.58 -10.56
N LYS A 392 37.79 -6.48 -10.16
CA LYS A 392 36.81 -7.55 -10.09
C LYS A 392 37.24 -8.78 -9.28
N ARG A 393 38.06 -8.59 -8.27
CA ARG A 393 38.58 -9.68 -7.41
C ARG A 393 39.00 -9.22 -6.04
N THR A 394 39.05 -10.16 -5.10
CA THR A 394 39.77 -10.04 -3.80
C THR A 394 41.11 -10.73 -3.90
N GLU A 395 42.10 -10.32 -3.11
CA GLU A 395 43.41 -10.94 -3.03
C GLU A 395 43.90 -10.94 -1.58
N ALA A 396 44.55 -11.99 -1.15
CA ALA A 396 45.16 -12.06 0.17
C ALA A 396 46.53 -12.69 0.15
N VAL A 397 47.40 -12.23 1.05
CA VAL A 397 48.69 -12.84 1.35
C VAL A 397 48.56 -13.53 2.67
N VAL A 398 48.81 -14.84 2.68
CA VAL A 398 48.52 -15.69 3.81
C VAL A 398 49.75 -16.53 4.19
N PHE A 399 50.04 -16.61 5.47
CA PHE A 399 51.06 -17.48 6.01
C PHE A 399 50.41 -18.75 6.58
N CYS A 400 50.66 -19.88 5.92
CA CYS A 400 50.03 -21.15 6.21
C CYS A 400 51.04 -22.28 6.18
N GLN A 401 51.13 -23.11 7.23
CA GLN A 401 52.06 -24.25 7.35
C GLN A 401 53.52 -23.89 7.04
N ASN A 402 53.97 -22.75 7.59
CA ASN A 402 55.32 -22.21 7.39
C ASN A 402 55.63 -21.79 5.92
N LYS A 403 54.63 -21.62 5.08
CA LYS A 403 54.75 -21.12 3.71
C LYS A 403 53.89 -19.87 3.51
N LYS A 404 54.39 -18.94 2.74
CA LYS A 404 53.70 -17.75 2.30
C LYS A 404 53.08 -18.03 0.95
N ILE A 405 51.76 -17.81 0.86
CA ILE A 405 50.97 -18.03 -0.36
C ILE A 405 50.13 -16.80 -0.67
N TRP A 406 49.93 -16.53 -1.93
CA TRP A 406 49.04 -15.49 -2.44
C TRP A 406 47.79 -16.18 -2.97
N VAL A 407 46.61 -15.75 -2.55
CA VAL A 407 45.37 -16.33 -2.96
C VAL A 407 44.46 -15.24 -3.53
N THR A 408 43.64 -15.57 -4.52
CA THR A 408 42.74 -14.64 -5.17
C THR A 408 41.42 -15.34 -5.53
N LYS A 409 40.31 -14.61 -5.42
CA LYS A 409 39.03 -15.04 -5.95
C LYS A 409 38.29 -13.86 -6.55
N GLY A 410 37.46 -14.10 -7.56
CA GLY A 410 36.73 -13.02 -8.22
C GLY A 410 35.97 -13.47 -9.47
N ALA A 411 35.71 -12.51 -10.36
CA ALA A 411 35.08 -12.79 -11.63
C ALA A 411 35.83 -13.88 -12.40
N PRO A 412 35.17 -14.97 -12.82
CA PRO A 412 35.85 -16.13 -13.40
C PRO A 412 36.71 -15.76 -14.61
N GLN A 413 36.26 -14.87 -15.48
CA GLN A 413 37.01 -14.41 -16.65
C GLN A 413 38.35 -13.77 -16.25
N VAL A 414 38.32 -12.91 -15.21
CA VAL A 414 39.57 -12.23 -14.73
C VAL A 414 40.51 -13.25 -14.11
N ILE A 415 40.01 -14.19 -13.34
CA ILE A 415 40.83 -15.20 -12.67
C ILE A 415 41.43 -16.16 -13.70
N ILE A 416 40.66 -16.64 -14.69
CA ILE A 416 41.08 -17.53 -15.75
C ILE A 416 42.25 -16.89 -16.56
N GLU A 417 42.11 -15.60 -16.92
CA GLU A 417 43.12 -14.88 -17.70
C GLU A 417 44.43 -14.64 -16.94
N MET A 418 44.40 -14.58 -15.62
CA MET A 418 45.61 -14.39 -14.79
C MET A 418 46.43 -15.65 -14.55
N CYS A 419 45.85 -16.83 -14.85
CA CYS A 419 46.47 -18.11 -14.54
C CYS A 419 47.36 -18.62 -15.67
N ASP A 420 48.23 -19.57 -15.34
CA ASP A 420 49.15 -20.17 -16.33
C ASP A 420 48.38 -21.08 -17.30
N GLU A 421 48.50 -20.77 -18.59
CA GLU A 421 47.75 -21.48 -19.66
C GLU A 421 48.30 -22.91 -19.89
N THR A 422 49.51 -23.19 -19.41
CA THR A 422 50.09 -24.52 -19.58
C THR A 422 49.53 -25.57 -18.62
N GLU A 423 48.87 -25.16 -17.56
CA GLU A 423 48.41 -26.06 -16.51
C GLU A 423 46.97 -26.56 -16.69
N PHE A 424 46.12 -25.83 -17.45
CA PHE A 424 44.72 -26.21 -17.66
C PHE A 424 44.18 -25.66 -18.99
N ASP A 425 43.12 -26.32 -19.50
CA ASP A 425 42.44 -25.87 -20.70
C ASP A 425 41.44 -24.74 -20.38
N LYS A 426 41.78 -23.49 -20.77
CA LYS A 426 40.91 -22.32 -20.59
C LYS A 426 39.55 -22.49 -21.25
N SER A 427 39.49 -23.19 -22.41
CA SER A 427 38.24 -23.38 -23.14
C SER A 427 37.23 -24.18 -22.34
N VAL A 428 37.70 -25.21 -21.63
CA VAL A 428 36.86 -26.03 -20.72
C VAL A 428 36.37 -25.21 -19.51
N ALA A 429 37.25 -24.36 -18.98
CA ALA A 429 36.86 -23.48 -17.87
C ALA A 429 35.79 -22.45 -18.30
N TYR A 430 35.94 -21.84 -19.48
CA TYR A 430 34.95 -20.92 -20.03
C TYR A 430 33.61 -21.62 -20.34
N GLN A 431 33.64 -22.78 -20.96
CA GLN A 431 32.44 -23.59 -21.23
C GLN A 431 31.69 -23.92 -19.92
N LYS A 432 32.47 -24.22 -18.86
CA LYS A 432 31.86 -24.51 -17.55
C LYS A 432 31.25 -23.27 -16.88
N VAL A 433 31.85 -22.09 -17.08
CA VAL A 433 31.29 -20.81 -16.66
C VAL A 433 29.96 -20.56 -17.36
N GLU A 434 29.88 -20.81 -18.66
CA GLU A 434 28.68 -20.66 -19.48
C GLU A 434 27.59 -21.64 -19.04
N GLU A 435 27.93 -22.93 -18.86
CA GLU A 435 27.02 -23.94 -18.32
C GLU A 435 26.46 -23.54 -16.95
N PHE A 436 27.28 -23.00 -16.05
CA PHE A 436 26.84 -22.51 -14.75
C PHE A 436 25.92 -21.29 -14.88
N ALA A 437 26.21 -20.37 -15.80
CA ALA A 437 25.37 -19.21 -16.07
C ALA A 437 24.01 -19.62 -16.63
N GLU A 438 23.96 -20.58 -17.57
CA GLU A 438 22.71 -21.15 -18.11
C GLU A 438 21.86 -21.81 -17.02
N ASN A 439 22.49 -22.42 -16.03
CA ASN A 439 21.84 -23.03 -14.87
C ASN A 439 21.55 -22.04 -13.72
N GLY A 440 21.71 -20.74 -13.95
CA GLY A 440 21.36 -19.71 -13.02
C GLY A 440 22.33 -19.49 -11.87
N PHE A 441 23.58 -19.98 -11.99
CA PHE A 441 24.59 -19.80 -10.95
C PHE A 441 25.45 -18.58 -11.19
N ARG A 442 25.76 -17.87 -10.10
CA ARG A 442 26.82 -16.86 -10.08
C ARG A 442 28.14 -17.55 -9.78
N THR A 443 29.12 -17.40 -10.68
CA THR A 443 30.36 -18.17 -10.58
C THR A 443 31.49 -17.30 -10.06
N LEU A 444 32.31 -17.85 -9.14
CA LEU A 444 33.59 -17.27 -8.71
C LEU A 444 34.74 -18.16 -9.18
N GLY A 445 35.74 -17.55 -9.75
CA GLY A 445 37.02 -18.22 -10.02
C GLY A 445 37.94 -18.12 -8.80
N VAL A 446 38.77 -19.12 -8.55
CA VAL A 446 39.75 -19.18 -7.46
C VAL A 446 41.09 -19.62 -7.96
N ALA A 447 42.15 -18.92 -7.53
CA ALA A 447 43.51 -19.23 -7.88
C ALA A 447 44.49 -18.89 -6.75
N TYR A 448 45.67 -19.49 -6.74
CA TYR A 448 46.75 -19.22 -5.81
C TYR A 448 48.10 -19.21 -6.50
N LYS A 449 49.14 -18.68 -5.81
CA LYS A 449 50.53 -18.80 -6.21
C LYS A 449 51.45 -18.88 -4.96
N ASN A 450 52.64 -19.48 -5.15
CA ASN A 450 53.55 -19.72 -4.04
C ASN A 450 54.63 -18.61 -3.87
N SER A 451 54.88 -17.79 -4.89
CA SER A 451 55.80 -16.68 -4.84
C SER A 451 55.30 -15.44 -5.58
N GLU A 452 55.89 -14.26 -5.26
CA GLU A 452 55.41 -12.98 -5.78
C GLU A 452 55.55 -12.84 -7.30
N GLY A 453 56.61 -13.44 -7.91
CA GLY A 453 56.86 -13.40 -9.34
C GLY A 453 56.23 -14.50 -10.19
N GLU A 454 55.54 -15.45 -9.55
CA GLU A 454 54.94 -16.59 -10.23
C GLU A 454 53.54 -16.23 -10.80
N LYS A 455 53.16 -16.91 -11.88
CA LYS A 455 51.75 -16.86 -12.36
C LYS A 455 50.82 -17.57 -11.39
N PHE A 456 49.55 -17.25 -11.41
CA PHE A 456 48.56 -17.92 -10.60
C PHE A 456 48.25 -19.32 -11.14
N HIS A 457 48.08 -20.28 -10.25
CA HIS A 457 47.60 -21.64 -10.54
C HIS A 457 46.09 -21.62 -10.39
N PHE A 458 45.36 -21.98 -11.44
CA PHE A 458 43.92 -22.05 -11.42
C PHE A 458 43.45 -23.28 -10.65
N VAL A 459 42.63 -23.10 -9.63
CA VAL A 459 42.10 -24.19 -8.79
C VAL A 459 40.72 -24.65 -9.26
N GLY A 460 39.85 -23.70 -9.63
CA GLY A 460 38.51 -24.04 -10.10
C GLY A 460 37.48 -22.92 -9.98
N LEU A 461 36.22 -23.31 -10.10
CA LEU A 461 35.05 -22.45 -10.10
C LEU A 461 34.10 -22.83 -8.99
N ILE A 462 33.59 -21.85 -8.26
CA ILE A 462 32.55 -21.99 -7.23
C ILE A 462 31.25 -21.42 -7.77
N PRO A 463 30.25 -22.28 -8.09
CA PRO A 463 28.93 -21.82 -8.43
C PRO A 463 28.11 -21.48 -7.19
N LEU A 464 27.59 -20.26 -7.15
CA LEU A 464 26.77 -19.73 -6.09
C LEU A 464 25.36 -19.46 -6.63
N PHE A 465 24.35 -19.73 -5.87
CA PHE A 465 22.97 -19.38 -6.20
C PHE A 465 22.18 -19.02 -4.97
N ASP A 466 21.16 -18.22 -5.17
CA ASP A 466 20.18 -17.87 -4.14
C ASP A 466 18.95 -18.77 -4.32
N PRO A 467 18.75 -19.80 -3.49
CA PRO A 467 17.71 -20.80 -3.70
C PRO A 467 16.32 -20.17 -3.52
N PRO A 468 15.35 -20.59 -4.35
CA PRO A 468 13.96 -20.24 -4.12
C PRO A 468 13.49 -20.66 -2.74
N ARG A 469 12.57 -19.92 -2.18
CA ARG A 469 11.89 -20.29 -0.93
C ARG A 469 10.95 -21.48 -1.21
N GLU A 470 10.80 -22.37 -0.26
CA GLU A 470 9.95 -23.55 -0.36
C GLU A 470 8.47 -23.20 -0.55
N ASP A 471 8.06 -22.04 -0.02
CA ASP A 471 6.69 -21.51 -0.09
C ASP A 471 6.41 -20.65 -1.33
N SER A 472 7.42 -20.28 -2.14
CA SER A 472 7.23 -19.38 -3.29
C SER A 472 6.40 -20.00 -4.40
N LYS A 473 6.71 -21.24 -4.84
CA LYS A 473 5.94 -21.91 -5.90
C LYS A 473 4.48 -22.15 -5.51
N PRO A 474 4.16 -22.71 -4.33
CA PRO A 474 2.77 -22.82 -3.88
C PRO A 474 2.05 -21.48 -3.81
N ALA A 475 2.72 -20.41 -3.38
CA ALA A 475 2.13 -19.07 -3.29
C ALA A 475 1.86 -18.48 -4.69
N ILE A 476 2.73 -18.72 -5.68
CA ILE A 476 2.51 -18.31 -7.08
C ILE A 476 1.30 -19.04 -7.66
N ASP A 477 1.19 -20.35 -7.43
CA ASP A 477 0.05 -21.13 -7.89
C ASP A 477 -1.27 -20.67 -7.24
N GLU A 478 -1.22 -20.29 -5.96
CA GLU A 478 -2.35 -19.73 -5.24
C GLU A 478 -2.72 -18.32 -5.77
N ALA A 479 -1.74 -17.45 -6.02
CA ALA A 479 -1.96 -16.14 -6.64
C ALA A 479 -2.66 -16.27 -8.01
N LYS A 480 -2.19 -17.20 -8.86
CA LYS A 480 -2.82 -17.50 -10.16
C LYS A 480 -4.27 -17.96 -10.02
N ARG A 481 -4.60 -18.76 -9.01
CA ARG A 481 -5.99 -19.16 -8.71
C ARG A 481 -6.87 -17.98 -8.35
N TYR A 482 -6.29 -16.96 -7.75
CA TYR A 482 -6.97 -15.68 -7.46
C TYR A 482 -6.93 -14.71 -8.63
N GLY A 483 -6.47 -15.13 -9.81
CA GLY A 483 -6.42 -14.29 -11.01
C GLY A 483 -5.36 -13.20 -10.94
N VAL A 484 -4.32 -13.40 -10.14
CA VAL A 484 -3.16 -12.49 -10.03
C VAL A 484 -2.01 -13.08 -10.83
N GLU A 485 -1.57 -12.38 -11.85
CA GLU A 485 -0.38 -12.72 -12.61
C GLU A 485 0.87 -12.25 -11.86
N VAL A 486 1.79 -13.18 -11.57
CA VAL A 486 3.07 -12.83 -10.94
C VAL A 486 4.12 -12.66 -12.02
N LYS A 487 4.71 -11.46 -12.12
CA LYS A 487 5.83 -11.15 -13.01
C LYS A 487 7.09 -10.94 -12.17
N MET A 488 8.16 -11.65 -12.51
CA MET A 488 9.44 -11.49 -11.83
C MET A 488 10.19 -10.27 -12.37
N VAL A 489 10.73 -9.43 -11.47
CA VAL A 489 11.52 -8.25 -11.84
C VAL A 489 12.86 -8.33 -11.10
N THR A 490 13.98 -8.44 -11.84
CA THR A 490 15.29 -8.66 -11.22
C THR A 490 16.42 -7.95 -11.97
N GLY A 491 17.45 -7.50 -11.23
CA GLY A 491 18.70 -7.00 -11.81
C GLY A 491 19.65 -8.10 -12.29
N ASP A 492 19.31 -9.38 -12.10
CA ASP A 492 20.14 -10.50 -12.55
C ASP A 492 20.19 -10.62 -14.07
N ASN A 493 21.19 -11.35 -14.56
CA ASN A 493 21.26 -11.74 -15.95
C ASN A 493 20.04 -12.56 -16.40
N ILE A 494 19.69 -12.43 -17.67
CA ILE A 494 18.51 -13.06 -18.27
C ILE A 494 18.49 -14.59 -18.13
N ALA A 495 19.65 -15.27 -18.20
CA ALA A 495 19.74 -16.72 -18.04
C ALA A 495 19.35 -17.16 -16.61
N VAL A 496 19.89 -16.48 -15.59
CA VAL A 496 19.54 -16.69 -14.17
C VAL A 496 18.06 -16.47 -13.96
N ALA A 497 17.54 -15.37 -14.50
CA ALA A 497 16.13 -15.01 -14.36
C ALA A 497 15.21 -16.06 -14.99
N ARG A 498 15.52 -16.53 -16.20
CA ARG A 498 14.75 -17.61 -16.88
C ARG A 498 14.75 -18.91 -16.09
N TYR A 499 15.91 -19.31 -15.56
CA TYR A 499 16.03 -20.51 -14.75
C TYR A 499 15.14 -20.46 -13.50
N ILE A 500 15.20 -19.39 -12.74
CA ILE A 500 14.39 -19.21 -11.54
C ILE A 500 12.89 -19.11 -11.86
N ALA A 501 12.52 -18.38 -12.91
CA ALA A 501 11.13 -18.24 -13.33
C ALA A 501 10.52 -19.58 -13.75
N LYS A 502 11.29 -20.42 -14.47
CA LYS A 502 10.90 -21.77 -14.85
C LYS A 502 10.73 -22.68 -13.62
N LEU A 503 11.68 -22.64 -12.69
CA LEU A 503 11.64 -23.43 -11.44
C LEU A 503 10.42 -23.09 -10.58
N LEU A 504 10.05 -21.81 -10.51
CA LEU A 504 8.90 -21.30 -9.78
C LEU A 504 7.57 -21.46 -10.54
N GLY A 505 7.59 -21.84 -11.81
CA GLY A 505 6.39 -21.96 -12.63
C GLY A 505 5.76 -20.61 -13.01
N ILE A 506 6.52 -19.53 -13.00
CA ILE A 506 6.07 -18.18 -13.43
C ILE A 506 5.85 -18.20 -14.94
N GLY A 507 6.84 -18.64 -15.72
CA GLY A 507 6.83 -18.78 -17.17
C GLY A 507 8.22 -18.59 -17.76
N GLU A 508 8.34 -18.73 -19.09
CA GLU A 508 9.65 -18.67 -19.78
C GLU A 508 9.88 -17.38 -20.58
N LYS A 509 8.85 -16.53 -20.73
CA LYS A 509 8.95 -15.25 -21.46
C LYS A 509 9.60 -14.18 -20.58
N ILE A 510 10.91 -14.24 -20.44
CA ILE A 510 11.71 -13.22 -19.71
C ILE A 510 12.44 -12.36 -20.74
N TYR A 511 12.28 -11.05 -20.61
CA TYR A 511 12.90 -10.04 -21.46
C TYR A 511 13.97 -9.25 -20.68
N SER A 512 15.04 -8.84 -21.36
CA SER A 512 15.96 -7.83 -20.81
C SER A 512 15.30 -6.45 -20.82
N ALA A 513 15.51 -5.65 -19.77
CA ALA A 513 15.02 -4.27 -19.72
C ALA A 513 15.56 -3.42 -20.89
N ARG A 514 16.77 -3.73 -21.39
CA ARG A 514 17.36 -3.07 -22.56
C ARG A 514 16.59 -3.36 -23.85
N GLU A 515 16.10 -4.60 -24.03
CA GLU A 515 15.28 -4.98 -25.18
C GLU A 515 13.92 -4.25 -25.20
N LEU A 516 13.41 -3.85 -24.04
CA LEU A 516 12.14 -3.15 -23.90
C LEU A 516 12.22 -1.69 -24.29
N LYS A 517 13.27 -0.99 -23.83
CA LYS A 517 13.39 0.45 -24.05
C LYS A 517 13.62 0.79 -25.52
N GLY A 518 14.18 -0.15 -26.31
CA GLY A 518 14.76 0.12 -27.61
C GLY A 518 15.51 1.44 -27.50
N GLU A 519 16.83 1.43 -27.38
CA GLU A 519 17.61 2.67 -27.29
C GLU A 519 17.08 3.60 -28.36
N THR A 520 16.38 4.68 -27.97
CA THR A 520 15.82 5.59 -28.95
C THR A 520 16.97 6.29 -29.64
N TYR A 521 16.89 6.42 -30.94
CA TYR A 521 17.84 7.16 -31.79
C TYR A 521 18.18 8.52 -31.13
N GLU A 522 17.22 9.19 -30.51
CA GLU A 522 17.39 10.45 -29.80
C GLU A 522 18.24 10.30 -28.51
N GLU A 523 18.08 9.21 -27.73
CA GLU A 523 18.90 8.94 -26.55
C GLU A 523 20.36 8.64 -26.92
N TYR A 524 20.62 7.94 -28.03
CA TYR A 524 21.99 7.71 -28.53
C TYR A 524 22.67 9.00 -28.96
N VAL A 525 21.93 9.90 -29.58
CA VAL A 525 22.44 11.22 -30.00
C VAL A 525 22.70 12.09 -28.77
N ILE A 526 21.79 12.11 -27.79
CA ILE A 526 21.97 12.85 -26.54
C ILE A 526 23.11 12.25 -25.70
N LEU A 527 23.20 10.94 -25.59
CA LEU A 527 24.27 10.27 -24.86
C LEU A 527 25.63 10.51 -25.53
N SER A 528 25.69 10.47 -26.86
CA SER A 528 26.91 10.79 -27.61
C SER A 528 27.32 12.26 -27.41
N GLU A 529 26.40 13.20 -27.33
CA GLU A 529 26.64 14.60 -27.00
C GLU A 529 27.19 14.77 -25.59
N VAL A 530 26.61 14.12 -24.61
CA VAL A 530 27.05 14.19 -23.20
C VAL A 530 28.43 13.57 -23.03
N ILE A 531 28.66 12.38 -23.60
CA ILE A 531 29.96 11.71 -23.53
C ILE A 531 31.03 12.54 -24.26
N ALA A 532 30.71 13.05 -25.45
CA ALA A 532 31.64 13.89 -26.20
C ALA A 532 32.00 15.18 -25.45
N LYS A 533 31.03 15.81 -24.80
CA LYS A 533 31.23 17.00 -23.97
C LYS A 533 32.12 16.71 -22.78
N ALA A 534 31.90 15.63 -22.07
CA ALA A 534 32.71 15.21 -20.93
C ALA A 534 34.13 14.88 -21.35
N PHE A 535 34.32 14.13 -22.45
CA PHE A 535 35.62 13.78 -23.00
C PHE A 535 36.42 15.01 -23.41
N LEU A 536 35.82 15.93 -24.16
CA LEU A 536 36.44 17.17 -24.63
C LEU A 536 36.83 18.12 -23.48
N GLN A 537 36.07 18.13 -22.39
CA GLN A 537 36.42 18.93 -21.21
C GLN A 537 37.57 18.33 -20.41
N VAL A 538 37.65 16.99 -20.29
CA VAL A 538 38.60 16.30 -19.40
C VAL A 538 39.93 16.01 -20.12
N GLU A 539 39.91 15.55 -21.37
CA GLU A 539 41.14 15.17 -22.09
C GLU A 539 41.73 16.28 -22.96
N GLU A 540 40.89 17.11 -23.61
CA GLU A 540 41.36 18.20 -24.45
C GLU A 540 41.49 19.54 -23.72
N GLY A 541 41.00 19.63 -22.46
CA GLY A 541 41.09 20.85 -21.64
C GLY A 541 40.35 22.07 -22.22
N LEU A 542 39.33 21.82 -23.05
CA LEU A 542 38.54 22.89 -23.67
C LEU A 542 37.63 23.58 -22.67
N SER A 543 37.36 24.85 -22.93
CA SER A 543 36.35 25.57 -22.17
C SER A 543 34.95 24.94 -22.33
N GLN A 544 34.07 25.16 -21.36
CA GLN A 544 32.72 24.57 -21.36
C GLN A 544 31.96 24.93 -22.65
N GLU A 545 32.12 26.14 -23.16
CA GLU A 545 31.41 26.65 -24.34
C GLU A 545 31.97 26.02 -25.66
N GLU A 546 33.29 25.83 -25.74
CA GLU A 546 33.93 25.18 -26.88
C GLU A 546 33.66 23.67 -26.93
N ALA A 547 33.65 23.02 -25.76
CA ALA A 547 33.33 21.60 -25.62
C ALA A 547 31.84 21.33 -26.02
N GLU A 548 30.92 22.21 -25.63
CA GLU A 548 29.51 22.11 -26.00
C GLU A 548 29.26 22.28 -27.51
N LYS A 549 29.99 23.22 -28.14
CA LYS A 549 29.92 23.45 -29.60
C LYS A 549 30.43 22.27 -30.40
N LYS A 550 31.60 21.69 -30.00
CA LYS A 550 32.18 20.49 -30.64
C LYS A 550 31.33 19.24 -30.37
N ALA A 551 30.81 19.07 -29.16
CA ALA A 551 29.92 17.94 -28.81
C ALA A 551 28.61 17.94 -29.66
N LYS A 552 28.00 19.10 -29.88
CA LYS A 552 26.85 19.24 -30.79
C LYS A 552 27.20 18.92 -32.26
N GLN A 553 28.41 19.21 -32.71
CA GLN A 553 28.88 18.82 -34.06
C GLN A 553 29.08 17.30 -34.18
N ILE A 554 29.64 16.66 -33.12
CA ILE A 554 29.79 15.19 -33.05
C ILE A 554 28.43 14.51 -33.01
N ALA A 555 27.50 15.01 -32.20
CA ALA A 555 26.16 14.47 -32.14
C ALA A 555 25.44 14.52 -33.49
N LYS A 556 25.56 15.63 -34.27
CA LYS A 556 25.03 15.73 -35.63
C LYS A 556 25.72 14.79 -36.62
N LEU A 557 27.01 14.51 -36.46
CA LEU A 557 27.72 13.54 -37.29
C LEU A 557 27.28 12.11 -37.00
N VAL A 558 27.07 11.78 -35.72
CA VAL A 558 26.51 10.49 -35.26
C VAL A 558 25.09 10.32 -35.79
N GLU A 559 24.25 11.35 -35.69
CA GLU A 559 22.90 11.37 -36.24
C GLU A 559 22.87 11.06 -37.74
N LYS A 560 23.72 11.74 -38.52
CA LYS A 560 23.84 11.56 -39.96
C LYS A 560 24.42 10.17 -40.33
N GLU A 561 25.31 9.62 -39.52
CA GLU A 561 25.91 8.30 -39.77
C GLU A 561 24.94 7.16 -39.40
N LEU A 562 24.11 7.37 -38.38
CA LEU A 562 23.00 6.47 -37.98
C LEU A 562 21.89 6.49 -39.07
N GLU A 563 21.59 7.65 -39.67
CA GLU A 563 20.66 7.75 -40.82
C GLU A 563 21.20 7.04 -42.08
N ASN A 564 22.52 7.13 -42.37
CA ASN A 564 23.17 6.52 -43.54
C ASN A 564 23.43 5.02 -43.39
N LYS A 565 23.71 4.53 -42.20
CA LYS A 565 23.74 3.10 -41.92
C LYS A 565 22.28 2.66 -41.82
N LYS A 566 21.76 2.02 -42.86
CA LYS A 566 20.57 1.19 -42.76
C LYS A 566 20.85 0.19 -41.64
N LEU A 567 20.55 0.58 -40.42
CA LEU A 567 20.57 -0.31 -39.23
C LEU A 567 19.75 -1.54 -39.58
N PRO A 568 20.23 -2.74 -39.22
CA PRO A 568 19.42 -3.95 -39.40
C PRO A 568 18.03 -3.68 -38.83
N SER A 569 17.00 -4.07 -39.56
CA SER A 569 15.58 -3.81 -39.35
C SER A 569 14.99 -4.29 -38.00
N GLY A 570 15.79 -4.32 -36.93
CA GLY A 570 15.45 -4.66 -35.57
C GLY A 570 15.45 -3.52 -34.55
N ILE A 571 15.95 -2.33 -34.88
CA ILE A 571 15.94 -1.13 -34.03
C ILE A 571 14.95 -0.11 -34.61
N VAL A 572 13.73 -0.51 -34.76
CA VAL A 572 12.60 0.38 -35.05
C VAL A 572 12.07 0.88 -33.70
N LYS A 573 11.83 2.20 -33.58
CA LYS A 573 10.98 2.75 -32.49
C LYS A 573 9.77 1.82 -32.31
N LYS A 574 9.82 0.97 -31.31
CA LYS A 574 8.63 0.21 -30.95
C LYS A 574 7.60 1.23 -30.49
N HIS A 575 6.48 1.28 -31.17
CA HIS A 575 5.36 2.14 -30.76
C HIS A 575 5.03 1.82 -29.29
N GLU A 576 4.67 2.82 -28.51
CA GLU A 576 4.33 2.65 -27.09
C GLU A 576 3.33 1.49 -26.88
N SER A 577 2.41 1.30 -27.82
CA SER A 577 1.46 0.19 -27.86
C SER A 577 2.12 -1.20 -27.98
N GLU A 578 3.23 -1.30 -28.72
CA GLU A 578 3.98 -2.57 -28.85
C GLU A 578 4.77 -2.89 -27.59
N ILE A 579 5.36 -1.87 -26.96
CA ILE A 579 6.05 -2.01 -25.68
C ILE A 579 5.09 -2.47 -24.60
N ILE A 580 3.93 -1.85 -24.52
CA ILE A 580 2.86 -2.23 -23.59
C ILE A 580 2.48 -3.69 -23.81
N LYS A 581 2.24 -4.12 -25.04
CA LYS A 581 1.88 -5.49 -25.37
C LYS A 581 2.96 -6.50 -24.97
N ILE A 582 4.23 -6.19 -25.20
CA ILE A 582 5.36 -7.06 -24.77
C ILE A 582 5.38 -7.16 -23.24
N ILE A 583 5.18 -6.04 -22.53
CA ILE A 583 5.18 -6.00 -21.07
C ILE A 583 3.97 -6.78 -20.50
N GLU A 584 2.80 -6.69 -21.12
CA GLU A 584 1.64 -7.50 -20.77
C GLU A 584 1.89 -9.01 -20.93
N GLU A 585 2.50 -9.44 -22.06
CA GLU A 585 2.77 -10.85 -22.34
C GLU A 585 3.97 -11.44 -21.60
N ALA A 586 4.86 -10.58 -21.05
CA ALA A 586 6.06 -11.00 -20.35
C ALA A 586 5.73 -11.70 -19.02
N ASN A 587 6.46 -12.76 -18.71
CA ASN A 587 6.42 -13.40 -17.39
C ASN A 587 7.42 -12.78 -16.41
N GLY A 588 8.37 -11.97 -16.91
CA GLY A 588 9.30 -11.23 -16.07
C GLY A 588 10.34 -10.47 -16.86
N PHE A 589 11.16 -9.74 -16.12
CA PHE A 589 12.16 -8.82 -16.64
C PHE A 589 13.48 -9.02 -15.91
N ALA A 590 14.56 -9.08 -16.68
CA ALA A 590 15.94 -9.26 -16.22
C ALA A 590 16.78 -8.02 -16.52
N GLU A 591 17.96 -7.90 -15.90
CA GLU A 591 18.90 -6.78 -16.09
C GLU A 591 18.24 -5.42 -15.82
N VAL A 592 17.31 -5.38 -14.86
CA VAL A 592 16.47 -4.25 -14.56
C VAL A 592 17.18 -3.28 -13.63
N PHE A 593 17.29 -2.01 -14.04
CA PHE A 593 17.72 -0.90 -13.21
C PHE A 593 16.52 -0.28 -12.44
N PRO A 594 16.77 0.60 -11.45
CA PRO A 594 15.70 1.25 -10.70
C PRO A 594 14.65 1.98 -11.54
N GLU A 595 15.10 2.69 -12.58
CA GLU A 595 14.24 3.42 -13.51
C GLU A 595 13.36 2.47 -14.36
N ASP A 596 13.87 1.28 -14.64
CA ASP A 596 13.13 0.27 -15.42
C ASP A 596 11.97 -0.31 -14.59
N LYS A 597 12.17 -0.49 -13.27
CA LYS A 597 11.10 -0.94 -12.37
C LYS A 597 9.93 0.05 -12.40
N TYR A 598 10.23 1.35 -12.32
CA TYR A 598 9.21 2.39 -12.46
C TYR A 598 8.52 2.36 -13.83
N PHE A 599 9.30 2.23 -14.91
CA PHE A 599 8.80 2.19 -16.28
C PHE A 599 7.85 1.00 -16.52
N ILE A 600 8.21 -0.20 -16.06
CA ILE A 600 7.38 -1.40 -16.17
C ILE A 600 6.03 -1.19 -15.48
N VAL A 601 6.04 -0.68 -14.25
CA VAL A 601 4.82 -0.37 -13.50
C VAL A 601 3.96 0.66 -14.25
N ASP A 602 4.56 1.75 -14.75
CA ASP A 602 3.83 2.79 -15.50
C ASP A 602 3.15 2.23 -16.77
N LYS A 603 3.84 1.36 -17.51
CA LYS A 603 3.26 0.75 -18.72
C LYS A 603 2.16 -0.24 -18.44
N LEU A 604 2.27 -1.05 -17.36
CA LEU A 604 1.19 -1.94 -16.92
C LEU A 604 -0.05 -1.14 -16.46
N GLN A 605 0.14 -0.03 -15.73
CA GLN A 605 -0.96 0.85 -15.35
C GLN A 605 -1.63 1.50 -16.57
N LYS A 606 -0.86 1.89 -17.59
CA LYS A 606 -1.40 2.39 -18.87
C LYS A 606 -2.16 1.34 -19.66
N ALA A 607 -1.88 0.06 -19.42
CA ALA A 607 -2.63 -1.08 -19.94
C ALA A 607 -3.89 -1.41 -19.10
N ASP A 608 -4.28 -0.54 -18.18
CA ASP A 608 -5.43 -0.70 -17.27
C ASP A 608 -5.29 -1.84 -16.25
N HIS A 609 -4.04 -2.24 -15.92
CA HIS A 609 -3.77 -3.16 -14.81
C HIS A 609 -3.70 -2.41 -13.48
N ILE A 610 -4.12 -3.07 -12.40
CA ILE A 610 -3.86 -2.66 -11.02
C ILE A 610 -2.62 -3.41 -10.55
N VAL A 611 -1.52 -2.67 -10.40
CA VAL A 611 -0.19 -3.24 -10.23
C VAL A 611 0.22 -3.25 -8.76
N GLY A 612 0.51 -4.44 -8.23
CA GLY A 612 1.27 -4.61 -7.00
C GLY A 612 2.77 -4.65 -7.31
N MET A 613 3.60 -4.00 -6.50
CA MET A 613 5.06 -4.06 -6.63
C MET A 613 5.71 -4.39 -5.30
N THR A 614 6.61 -5.38 -5.27
CA THR A 614 7.43 -5.67 -4.08
C THR A 614 8.84 -5.12 -4.23
N GLY A 615 9.45 -4.71 -3.12
CA GLY A 615 10.85 -4.27 -3.10
C GLY A 615 11.43 -4.21 -1.69
N ASP A 616 12.77 -4.24 -1.59
CA ASP A 616 13.50 -4.20 -0.33
C ASP A 616 14.50 -3.04 -0.25
N GLY A 617 14.94 -2.52 -1.37
CA GLY A 617 16.01 -1.53 -1.48
C GLY A 617 15.56 -0.10 -1.69
N VAL A 618 16.50 0.82 -1.52
CA VAL A 618 16.34 2.25 -1.86
C VAL A 618 15.99 2.43 -3.34
N ASN A 619 16.50 1.54 -4.17
CA ASN A 619 16.32 1.53 -5.61
C ASN A 619 14.89 1.21 -6.04
N ASP A 620 14.12 0.54 -5.16
CA ASP A 620 12.74 0.17 -5.40
C ASP A 620 11.74 1.26 -5.02
N ALA A 621 12.16 2.22 -4.19
CA ALA A 621 11.29 3.25 -3.65
C ALA A 621 10.47 4.02 -4.71
N PRO A 622 11.01 4.42 -5.88
CA PRO A 622 10.23 5.06 -6.93
C PRO A 622 9.13 4.14 -7.51
N ALA A 623 9.45 2.87 -7.75
CA ALA A 623 8.51 1.89 -8.29
C ALA A 623 7.43 1.50 -7.27
N LEU A 624 7.80 1.36 -5.98
CA LEU A 624 6.87 1.11 -4.88
C LEU A 624 5.85 2.25 -4.73
N ARG A 625 6.31 3.50 -4.85
CA ARG A 625 5.42 4.68 -4.79
C ARG A 625 4.54 4.83 -6.02
N LYS A 626 4.99 4.37 -7.19
CA LYS A 626 4.25 4.43 -8.44
C LYS A 626 3.17 3.35 -8.53
N ALA A 627 3.42 2.17 -7.99
CA ALA A 627 2.47 1.06 -7.99
C ALA A 627 1.18 1.42 -7.25
N ASP A 628 0.06 0.79 -7.64
CA ASP A 628 -1.22 0.95 -6.95
C ASP A 628 -1.15 0.37 -5.53
N ALA A 629 -0.42 -0.76 -5.37
CA ALA A 629 -0.10 -1.34 -4.08
C ALA A 629 1.41 -1.59 -3.95
N GLY A 630 2.14 -0.64 -3.39
CA GLY A 630 3.57 -0.78 -3.08
C GLY A 630 3.76 -1.62 -1.80
N ILE A 631 4.58 -2.67 -1.86
CA ILE A 631 4.77 -3.66 -0.80
C ILE A 631 6.24 -3.75 -0.42
N ALA A 632 6.61 -3.27 0.75
CA ALA A 632 7.95 -3.45 1.30
C ALA A 632 8.06 -4.81 2.00
N VAL A 633 9.10 -5.60 1.68
CA VAL A 633 9.33 -6.90 2.30
C VAL A 633 9.90 -6.78 3.72
N SER A 634 9.94 -7.88 4.47
CA SER A 634 10.26 -7.87 5.90
C SER A 634 11.63 -7.29 6.28
N ASN A 635 12.62 -7.43 5.41
CA ASN A 635 13.98 -6.91 5.56
C ASN A 635 14.25 -5.63 4.74
N ALA A 636 13.20 -4.98 4.27
CA ALA A 636 13.32 -3.77 3.48
C ALA A 636 13.98 -2.63 4.25
N THR A 637 14.73 -1.80 3.52
CA THR A 637 15.31 -0.55 4.04
C THR A 637 14.24 0.44 4.48
N ASP A 638 14.59 1.40 5.30
CA ASP A 638 13.66 2.43 5.75
C ASP A 638 13.10 3.26 4.59
N ALA A 639 13.91 3.49 3.56
CA ALA A 639 13.48 4.19 2.34
C ALA A 639 12.38 3.41 1.59
N ALA A 640 12.56 2.09 1.42
CA ALA A 640 11.55 1.23 0.80
C ALA A 640 10.27 1.17 1.65
N ARG A 641 10.39 1.03 2.99
CA ARG A 641 9.25 1.04 3.91
C ARG A 641 8.47 2.36 3.89
N ALA A 642 9.18 3.48 3.79
CA ALA A 642 8.56 4.80 3.72
C ALA A 642 7.85 5.08 2.38
N ALA A 643 8.29 4.42 1.31
CA ALA A 643 7.69 4.52 -0.02
C ALA A 643 6.50 3.58 -0.21
N ALA A 644 6.41 2.50 0.57
CA ALA A 644 5.43 1.44 0.41
C ALA A 644 4.12 1.72 1.15
N ASP A 645 3.03 1.22 0.58
CA ASP A 645 1.69 1.23 1.16
C ASP A 645 1.48 0.11 2.20
N LEU A 646 2.18 -1.01 1.99
CA LEU A 646 2.14 -2.18 2.85
C LEU A 646 3.56 -2.59 3.25
N VAL A 647 3.75 -2.96 4.51
CA VAL A 647 5.02 -3.43 5.03
C VAL A 647 4.84 -4.83 5.61
N LEU A 648 5.58 -5.80 5.08
CA LEU A 648 5.55 -7.18 5.55
C LEU A 648 6.44 -7.32 6.80
N LEU A 649 5.94 -8.00 7.83
CA LEU A 649 6.73 -8.35 9.02
C LEU A 649 7.29 -9.77 8.94
N ALA A 650 6.79 -10.59 8.02
CA ALA A 650 7.29 -11.92 7.75
C ALA A 650 7.68 -12.05 6.27
N PRO A 651 8.72 -12.81 5.94
CA PRO A 651 9.20 -12.95 4.58
C PRO A 651 8.31 -13.87 3.74
N GLY A 652 8.37 -13.69 2.40
CA GLY A 652 7.78 -14.58 1.42
C GLY A 652 6.47 -14.11 0.80
N LEU A 653 6.23 -14.60 -0.42
CA LEU A 653 5.07 -14.24 -1.24
C LEU A 653 3.73 -14.69 -0.63
N LYS A 654 3.74 -15.76 0.17
CA LYS A 654 2.53 -16.30 0.82
C LYS A 654 1.83 -15.28 1.71
N VAL A 655 2.60 -14.40 2.36
CA VAL A 655 2.06 -13.33 3.20
C VAL A 655 1.29 -12.32 2.36
N ILE A 656 1.77 -12.02 1.14
CA ILE A 656 1.12 -11.12 0.19
C ILE A 656 -0.19 -11.73 -0.33
N VAL A 657 -0.18 -13.00 -0.72
CA VAL A 657 -1.40 -13.69 -1.17
C VAL A 657 -2.45 -13.70 -0.07
N ARG A 658 -2.05 -13.92 1.17
CA ARG A 658 -2.96 -13.84 2.32
C ARG A 658 -3.49 -12.43 2.55
N ALA A 659 -2.69 -11.42 2.32
CA ALA A 659 -3.13 -10.03 2.40
C ALA A 659 -4.16 -9.69 1.31
N LEU A 660 -3.95 -10.19 0.08
CA LEU A 660 -4.91 -10.08 -1.04
C LEU A 660 -6.27 -10.71 -0.70
N GLU A 661 -6.28 -11.91 -0.12
CA GLU A 661 -7.52 -12.56 0.32
C GLU A 661 -8.30 -11.69 1.32
N ILE A 662 -7.60 -11.18 2.33
CA ILE A 662 -8.18 -10.34 3.38
C ILE A 662 -8.69 -9.02 2.79
N ALA A 663 -7.92 -8.40 1.91
CA ALA A 663 -8.31 -7.17 1.23
C ALA A 663 -9.60 -7.37 0.41
N ARG A 664 -9.74 -8.48 -0.32
CA ARG A 664 -10.96 -8.84 -1.05
C ARG A 664 -12.15 -9.12 -0.15
N GLU A 665 -11.91 -9.71 1.02
CA GLU A 665 -12.97 -9.91 2.02
C GLU A 665 -13.47 -8.56 2.57
N ILE A 666 -12.56 -7.61 2.86
CA ILE A 666 -12.89 -6.26 3.32
C ILE A 666 -13.66 -5.51 2.23
N PHE A 667 -13.21 -5.61 0.98
CA PHE A 667 -13.88 -5.01 -0.17
C PHE A 667 -15.32 -5.52 -0.32
N GLY A 668 -15.55 -6.84 -0.20
CA GLY A 668 -16.90 -7.42 -0.26
C GLY A 668 -17.84 -6.89 0.84
N ARG A 669 -17.31 -6.61 2.05
CA ARG A 669 -18.09 -5.97 3.13
C ARG A 669 -18.47 -4.54 2.77
N MET A 670 -17.56 -3.78 2.21
CA MET A 670 -17.79 -2.40 1.81
C MET A 670 -18.81 -2.31 0.67
N GLU A 671 -18.71 -3.18 -0.33
CA GLU A 671 -19.66 -3.29 -1.43
C GLU A 671 -21.09 -3.61 -0.92
N ALA A 672 -21.22 -4.64 -0.09
CA ALA A 672 -22.51 -5.04 0.51
C ALA A 672 -23.14 -3.90 1.31
N TYR A 673 -22.34 -3.20 2.11
CA TYR A 673 -22.79 -2.05 2.88
C TYR A 673 -23.26 -0.90 1.97
N THR A 674 -22.51 -0.60 0.91
CA THR A 674 -22.86 0.50 -0.02
C THR A 674 -24.18 0.22 -0.72
N ILE A 675 -24.40 -0.99 -1.24
CA ILE A 675 -25.66 -1.40 -1.87
C ILE A 675 -26.81 -1.27 -0.88
N TYR A 676 -26.64 -1.81 0.34
CA TYR A 676 -27.65 -1.74 1.39
C TYR A 676 -28.04 -0.30 1.70
N ARG A 677 -27.05 0.59 1.91
CA ARG A 677 -27.33 1.96 2.35
C ARG A 677 -28.05 2.78 1.28
N ILE A 678 -27.66 2.63 0.02
CA ILE A 678 -28.33 3.30 -1.10
C ILE A 678 -29.78 2.77 -1.24
N ALA A 679 -29.97 1.45 -1.20
CA ALA A 679 -31.30 0.84 -1.30
C ALA A 679 -32.24 1.30 -0.16
N GLU A 680 -31.71 1.38 1.05
CA GLU A 680 -32.45 1.85 2.24
C GLU A 680 -32.87 3.31 2.09
N THR A 681 -31.95 4.17 1.67
CA THR A 681 -32.28 5.59 1.42
C THR A 681 -33.36 5.74 0.36
N ILE A 682 -33.25 5.06 -0.77
CA ILE A 682 -34.27 5.06 -1.82
C ILE A 682 -35.63 4.60 -1.25
N ARG A 683 -35.62 3.48 -0.52
CA ARG A 683 -36.85 2.94 0.06
C ARG A 683 -37.53 3.93 0.98
N VAL A 684 -36.81 4.52 1.92
CA VAL A 684 -37.36 5.42 2.93
C VAL A 684 -37.86 6.71 2.26
N VAL A 685 -37.01 7.38 1.45
CA VAL A 685 -37.36 8.69 0.88
C VAL A 685 -38.53 8.61 -0.07
N PHE A 686 -38.49 7.66 -1.03
CA PHE A 686 -39.58 7.54 -2.01
C PHE A 686 -40.87 7.09 -1.36
N PHE A 687 -40.84 6.14 -0.42
CA PHE A 687 -42.05 5.73 0.25
C PHE A 687 -42.66 6.89 1.05
N MET A 688 -41.87 7.64 1.82
CA MET A 688 -42.37 8.77 2.59
C MET A 688 -42.92 9.89 1.69
N ALA A 689 -42.12 10.34 0.72
CA ALA A 689 -42.55 11.44 -0.17
C ALA A 689 -43.78 11.07 -0.98
N LEU A 690 -43.83 9.88 -1.58
CA LEU A 690 -44.97 9.45 -2.41
C LEU A 690 -46.22 9.19 -1.55
N SER A 691 -46.08 8.64 -0.32
CA SER A 691 -47.24 8.48 0.57
C SER A 691 -47.89 9.81 0.88
N ILE A 692 -47.15 10.84 1.18
CA ILE A 692 -47.66 12.16 1.49
C ILE A 692 -48.27 12.80 0.22
N MET A 693 -47.57 12.78 -0.91
CA MET A 693 -47.99 13.42 -2.14
C MET A 693 -49.26 12.77 -2.74
N ILE A 694 -49.36 11.43 -2.69
CA ILE A 694 -50.44 10.68 -3.33
C ILE A 694 -51.63 10.49 -2.38
N PHE A 695 -51.33 10.00 -1.16
CA PHE A 695 -52.38 9.55 -0.20
C PHE A 695 -52.66 10.56 0.90
N GLN A 696 -51.93 11.69 0.98
CA GLN A 696 -52.03 12.70 2.05
C GLN A 696 -51.82 12.09 3.45
N PHE A 697 -51.00 11.07 3.53
CA PHE A 697 -50.78 10.28 4.73
C PHE A 697 -49.32 10.32 5.14
N TYR A 698 -49.06 10.69 6.39
CA TYR A 698 -47.74 10.60 6.99
C TYR A 698 -47.54 9.14 7.50
N PRO A 699 -46.76 8.30 6.78
CA PRO A 699 -46.69 6.87 7.07
C PRO A 699 -45.95 6.56 8.37
N VAL A 700 -45.19 7.49 8.91
CA VAL A 700 -44.52 7.44 10.22
C VAL A 700 -44.39 8.84 10.79
N THR A 701 -44.32 8.96 12.10
CA THR A 701 -44.03 10.24 12.76
C THR A 701 -42.56 10.62 12.66
N ALA A 702 -42.22 11.90 12.92
CA ALA A 702 -40.85 12.36 13.02
C ALA A 702 -40.03 11.55 14.06
N LEU A 703 -40.64 11.25 15.19
CA LEU A 703 -40.06 10.41 16.26
C LEU A 703 -39.73 9.01 15.76
N MET A 704 -40.66 8.37 15.03
CA MET A 704 -40.45 7.02 14.46
C MET A 704 -39.28 6.99 13.47
N ILE A 705 -39.11 8.05 12.65
CA ILE A 705 -37.99 8.17 11.71
C ILE A 705 -36.64 8.17 12.45
N ILE A 706 -36.57 8.95 13.50
CA ILE A 706 -35.34 9.08 14.30
C ILE A 706 -35.04 7.75 15.03
N LEU A 707 -36.05 7.10 15.60
CA LEU A 707 -35.90 5.81 16.23
C LEU A 707 -35.46 4.72 15.23
N LEU A 708 -36.01 4.78 14.01
CA LEU A 708 -35.59 3.91 12.90
C LEU A 708 -34.11 4.09 12.56
N ALA A 709 -33.63 5.33 12.47
CA ALA A 709 -32.22 5.63 12.21
C ALA A 709 -31.32 5.04 13.31
N LEU A 710 -31.64 5.25 14.57
CA LEU A 710 -30.90 4.70 15.71
C LEU A 710 -30.85 3.17 15.70
N LEU A 711 -31.98 2.50 15.44
CA LEU A 711 -32.05 1.05 15.38
C LEU A 711 -31.26 0.48 14.18
N ASN A 712 -31.09 1.26 13.09
CA ASN A 712 -30.32 0.87 11.91
C ASN A 712 -28.80 1.01 12.12
N ASP A 713 -28.33 1.96 12.92
CA ASP A 713 -26.90 2.26 13.04
C ASP A 713 -26.10 1.09 13.68
N ILE A 714 -26.69 0.38 14.65
CA ILE A 714 -26.03 -0.77 15.31
C ILE A 714 -25.77 -1.93 14.33
N PRO A 715 -26.77 -2.42 13.54
CA PRO A 715 -26.53 -3.40 12.49
C PRO A 715 -25.51 -2.94 11.43
N ILE A 716 -25.60 -1.70 11.02
CA ILE A 716 -24.69 -1.12 10.03
C ILE A 716 -23.24 -1.24 10.47
N LEU A 717 -22.93 -0.86 11.71
CA LEU A 717 -21.59 -0.98 12.29
C LEU A 717 -21.11 -2.42 12.37
N SER A 718 -22.03 -3.36 12.61
CA SER A 718 -21.70 -4.78 12.72
C SER A 718 -21.27 -5.41 11.39
N ILE A 719 -21.60 -4.79 10.24
CA ILE A 719 -21.16 -5.23 8.90
C ILE A 719 -19.63 -5.25 8.80
N ALA A 720 -18.95 -4.32 9.47
CA ALA A 720 -17.47 -4.28 9.50
C ALA A 720 -16.84 -5.57 10.07
N TYR A 721 -17.57 -6.33 10.86
CA TYR A 721 -17.14 -7.60 11.47
C TYR A 721 -17.74 -8.83 10.78
N ASP A 722 -18.47 -8.64 9.68
CA ASP A 722 -19.09 -9.75 8.99
C ASP A 722 -18.11 -10.60 8.17
N ARG A 723 -18.53 -11.78 7.77
CA ARG A 723 -17.80 -12.68 6.88
C ARG A 723 -18.26 -12.42 5.46
N ALA A 724 -17.34 -12.01 4.58
CA ALA A 724 -17.62 -11.88 3.17
C ALA A 724 -16.99 -13.02 2.37
N LYS A 725 -17.55 -13.29 1.19
CA LYS A 725 -16.97 -14.29 0.28
C LYS A 725 -15.76 -13.68 -0.41
N ILE A 726 -14.61 -14.36 -0.30
CA ILE A 726 -13.39 -13.96 -1.00
C ILE A 726 -13.63 -14.15 -2.51
N SER A 727 -13.45 -13.09 -3.29
CA SER A 727 -13.54 -13.16 -4.75
C SER A 727 -12.35 -13.96 -5.30
N PRO A 728 -12.58 -14.94 -6.20
CA PRO A 728 -11.51 -15.66 -6.89
C PRO A 728 -10.83 -14.82 -7.98
N LYS A 729 -11.30 -13.62 -8.25
CA LYS A 729 -10.75 -12.69 -9.24
C LYS A 729 -10.48 -11.33 -8.60
N PRO A 730 -9.59 -10.53 -9.17
CA PRO A 730 -9.41 -9.14 -8.80
C PRO A 730 -10.75 -8.40 -8.78
N VAL A 731 -10.94 -7.53 -7.81
CA VAL A 731 -12.19 -6.78 -7.62
C VAL A 731 -11.95 -5.31 -7.88
N ARG A 732 -12.81 -4.74 -8.71
CA ARG A 732 -12.87 -3.30 -8.97
C ARG A 732 -14.26 -2.81 -8.62
N TRP A 733 -14.37 -1.54 -8.22
CA TRP A 733 -15.66 -0.92 -8.00
C TRP A 733 -16.42 -0.79 -9.31
N ASP A 734 -17.54 -1.50 -9.43
CA ASP A 734 -18.51 -1.29 -10.49
C ASP A 734 -19.71 -0.53 -9.90
N MET A 735 -19.62 0.80 -9.93
CA MET A 735 -20.66 1.67 -9.41
C MET A 735 -21.98 1.51 -10.17
N TYR A 736 -21.91 1.07 -11.42
CA TYR A 736 -23.12 0.81 -12.20
C TYR A 736 -23.85 -0.44 -11.70
N GLU A 737 -23.13 -1.56 -11.42
CA GLU A 737 -23.69 -2.76 -10.78
C GLU A 737 -24.30 -2.41 -9.42
N ILE A 738 -23.56 -1.67 -8.60
CA ILE A 738 -23.95 -1.26 -7.24
C ILE A 738 -25.24 -0.42 -7.29
N ASN A 739 -25.27 0.61 -8.12
CA ASN A 739 -26.40 1.53 -8.21
C ASN A 739 -27.67 0.85 -8.78
N ILE A 740 -27.55 0.01 -9.79
CA ILE A 740 -28.68 -0.75 -10.33
C ILE A 740 -29.22 -1.72 -9.27
N MET A 741 -28.35 -2.45 -8.59
CA MET A 741 -28.74 -3.37 -7.53
C MET A 741 -29.48 -2.63 -6.42
N ALA A 742 -28.91 -1.54 -5.95
CA ALA A 742 -29.48 -0.73 -4.87
C ALA A 742 -30.81 -0.09 -5.28
N PHE A 743 -30.92 0.41 -6.52
CA PHE A 743 -32.15 1.00 -7.03
C PHE A 743 -33.31 0.00 -7.03
N TRP A 744 -33.12 -1.17 -7.64
CA TRP A 744 -34.20 -2.16 -7.72
C TRP A 744 -34.58 -2.78 -6.39
N LEU A 745 -33.61 -3.00 -5.47
CA LEU A 745 -33.91 -3.42 -4.11
C LEU A 745 -34.65 -2.32 -3.34
N GLY A 746 -34.29 -1.07 -3.55
CA GLY A 746 -35.00 0.08 -2.99
C GLY A 746 -36.46 0.16 -3.51
N VAL A 747 -36.67 0.07 -4.83
CA VAL A 747 -37.99 0.09 -5.48
C VAL A 747 -38.85 -1.08 -4.99
N ALA A 748 -38.29 -2.30 -4.91
CA ALA A 748 -39.04 -3.44 -4.35
C ALA A 748 -39.46 -3.19 -2.89
N GLY A 749 -38.61 -2.52 -2.12
CA GLY A 749 -38.92 -2.09 -0.75
C GLY A 749 -40.04 -1.02 -0.69
N VAL A 750 -40.08 -0.09 -1.66
CA VAL A 750 -41.17 0.90 -1.80
C VAL A 750 -42.50 0.20 -2.12
N ILE A 751 -42.50 -0.69 -3.13
CA ILE A 751 -43.68 -1.47 -3.50
C ILE A 751 -44.19 -2.27 -2.30
N SER A 752 -43.31 -2.96 -1.57
CA SER A 752 -43.65 -3.66 -0.33
C SER A 752 -44.32 -2.75 0.69
N SER A 753 -43.84 -1.53 0.86
CA SER A 753 -44.41 -0.59 1.83
C SER A 753 -45.81 -0.10 1.42
N PHE A 754 -46.01 0.22 0.12
CA PHE A 754 -47.29 0.60 -0.41
C PHE A 754 -48.31 -0.53 -0.38
N THR A 755 -47.91 -1.75 -0.71
CA THR A 755 -48.77 -2.92 -0.62
C THR A 755 -49.30 -3.12 0.80
N LEU A 756 -48.41 -2.97 1.79
CA LEU A 756 -48.82 -3.06 3.19
C LEU A 756 -49.80 -1.92 3.58
N TYR A 757 -49.44 -0.69 3.20
CA TYR A 757 -50.26 0.48 3.48
C TYR A 757 -51.70 0.31 2.97
N VAL A 758 -51.87 -0.04 1.69
CA VAL A 758 -53.20 -0.27 1.05
C VAL A 758 -53.97 -1.39 1.76
N LEU A 759 -53.30 -2.48 2.17
CA LEU A 759 -53.93 -3.55 2.94
C LEU A 759 -54.42 -3.07 4.30
N LEU A 760 -53.64 -2.24 5.00
CA LEU A 760 -54.02 -1.76 6.34
C LEU A 760 -55.14 -0.73 6.28
N GLU A 761 -55.15 0.18 5.29
CA GLU A 761 -56.11 1.26 5.17
C GLU A 761 -57.42 0.84 4.47
N GLU A 762 -57.28 0.26 3.26
CA GLU A 762 -58.45 -0.05 2.46
C GLU A 762 -59.17 -1.34 2.85
N TYR A 763 -58.36 -2.37 3.18
CA TYR A 763 -58.92 -3.70 3.51
C TYR A 763 -59.31 -3.85 5.01
N TRP A 764 -58.32 -3.52 5.91
CA TRP A 764 -58.60 -3.62 7.35
C TRP A 764 -59.15 -2.36 7.99
N LYS A 765 -59.06 -1.20 7.30
CA LYS A 765 -59.59 0.11 7.76
C LYS A 765 -59.16 0.47 9.19
N LEU A 766 -57.85 0.34 9.43
CA LEU A 766 -57.25 0.59 10.75
C LEU A 766 -57.10 2.11 10.99
N PRO A 767 -57.08 2.53 12.28
CA PRO A 767 -56.77 3.90 12.68
C PRO A 767 -55.37 4.30 12.18
N GLN A 768 -55.17 5.57 11.78
CA GLN A 768 -53.91 6.09 11.20
C GLN A 768 -52.71 5.87 12.11
N ASP A 769 -52.83 6.16 13.40
CA ASP A 769 -51.73 6.01 14.39
C ASP A 769 -51.31 4.54 14.53
N LEU A 770 -52.23 3.58 14.43
CA LEU A 770 -51.93 2.16 14.45
C LEU A 770 -51.23 1.75 13.14
N ILE A 771 -51.66 2.29 11.98
CA ILE A 771 -51.00 2.07 10.68
C ILE A 771 -49.58 2.57 10.75
N GLN A 772 -49.30 3.75 11.30
CA GLN A 772 -47.97 4.31 11.47
C GLN A 772 -47.06 3.39 12.29
N SER A 773 -47.55 2.87 13.41
CA SER A 773 -46.79 1.95 14.28
C SER A 773 -46.49 0.61 13.58
N ILE A 774 -47.42 0.09 12.78
CA ILE A 774 -47.25 -1.14 12.01
C ILE A 774 -46.23 -0.91 10.88
N ILE A 775 -46.30 0.23 10.15
CA ILE A 775 -45.37 0.58 9.12
C ILE A 775 -43.96 0.79 9.69
N PHE A 776 -43.82 1.47 10.84
CA PHE A 776 -42.56 1.61 11.56
C PHE A 776 -41.92 0.25 11.82
N THR A 777 -42.70 -0.69 12.39
CA THR A 777 -42.23 -2.05 12.69
C THR A 777 -41.77 -2.76 11.44
N LYS A 778 -42.53 -2.65 10.33
CA LYS A 778 -42.13 -3.21 9.03
C LYS A 778 -40.82 -2.60 8.50
N LEU A 779 -40.65 -1.30 8.63
CA LEU A 779 -39.41 -0.65 8.17
C LEU A 779 -38.20 -1.14 8.97
N VAL A 780 -38.32 -1.33 10.29
CA VAL A 780 -37.26 -1.90 11.13
C VAL A 780 -36.96 -3.34 10.72
N VAL A 781 -37.99 -4.20 10.67
CA VAL A 781 -37.78 -5.65 10.43
C VAL A 781 -37.32 -5.93 9.01
N ALA A 782 -37.96 -5.32 8.01
CA ALA A 782 -37.60 -5.53 6.61
C ALA A 782 -36.28 -4.82 6.22
N GLY A 783 -35.96 -3.66 6.83
CA GLY A 783 -34.71 -2.94 6.60
C GLY A 783 -33.49 -3.77 6.86
N HIS A 784 -33.42 -4.32 8.06
CA HIS A 784 -32.32 -5.23 8.41
C HIS A 784 -32.32 -6.53 7.57
N GLY A 785 -33.44 -6.91 6.96
CA GLY A 785 -33.52 -8.01 5.99
C GLY A 785 -32.65 -7.75 4.77
N THR A 786 -32.64 -6.52 4.26
CA THR A 786 -31.89 -6.13 3.08
C THR A 786 -30.37 -6.31 3.30
N ILE A 787 -29.85 -6.17 4.53
CA ILE A 787 -28.45 -6.47 4.86
C ILE A 787 -28.10 -7.91 4.44
N TYR A 788 -28.98 -8.88 4.73
CA TYR A 788 -28.74 -10.27 4.36
C TYR A 788 -28.84 -10.53 2.85
N ASN A 789 -29.68 -9.80 2.12
CA ASN A 789 -29.77 -9.90 0.67
C ASN A 789 -28.48 -9.39 -0.01
N THR A 790 -27.84 -8.35 0.52
CA THR A 790 -26.68 -7.72 -0.11
C THR A 790 -25.33 -8.42 0.18
N ARG A 791 -25.25 -9.24 1.25
CA ARG A 791 -24.02 -9.90 1.71
C ARG A 791 -23.36 -10.82 0.71
N VAL A 792 -24.13 -11.48 -0.14
CA VAL A 792 -23.64 -12.53 -1.05
C VAL A 792 -24.19 -12.30 -2.44
N LYS A 793 -23.31 -12.30 -3.46
CA LYS A 793 -23.69 -12.35 -4.89
C LYS A 793 -24.23 -13.75 -5.25
N GLY A 794 -25.35 -14.11 -4.66
CA GLY A 794 -26.01 -15.40 -4.78
C GLY A 794 -27.21 -15.45 -3.84
N TRP A 795 -27.89 -16.59 -3.74
CA TRP A 795 -29.00 -16.77 -2.78
C TRP A 795 -28.50 -16.54 -1.34
N PHE A 796 -29.33 -15.91 -0.48
CA PHE A 796 -28.96 -15.50 0.86
C PHE A 796 -28.48 -16.64 1.77
N TRP A 797 -28.91 -17.89 1.54
CA TRP A 797 -28.51 -19.09 2.29
C TRP A 797 -27.14 -19.68 1.88
N LYS A 798 -26.51 -19.17 0.81
CA LYS A 798 -25.17 -19.61 0.42
C LYS A 798 -24.10 -19.14 1.40
N LYS A 799 -23.08 -19.94 1.60
CA LYS A 799 -21.91 -19.57 2.43
C LYS A 799 -21.15 -18.34 1.83
N PRO A 800 -20.51 -17.52 2.65
CA PRO A 800 -20.33 -17.66 4.12
C PRO A 800 -21.58 -17.27 4.92
N TRP A 801 -21.80 -17.96 6.05
CA TRP A 801 -22.85 -17.60 7.00
C TRP A 801 -22.51 -16.27 7.69
N PRO A 802 -23.52 -15.46 8.09
CA PRO A 802 -23.29 -14.20 8.78
C PRO A 802 -22.46 -14.41 10.05
N SER A 803 -21.69 -13.40 10.42
CA SER A 803 -20.94 -13.46 11.67
C SER A 803 -21.91 -13.42 12.86
N PRO A 804 -21.56 -14.04 14.00
CA PRO A 804 -22.41 -13.94 15.21
C PRO A 804 -22.67 -12.49 15.62
N ILE A 805 -21.70 -11.60 15.43
CA ILE A 805 -21.83 -10.16 15.76
C ILE A 805 -22.92 -9.51 14.89
N LEU A 806 -22.89 -9.74 13.57
CA LEU A 806 -23.91 -9.22 12.67
C LEU A 806 -25.30 -9.82 13.00
N PHE A 807 -25.37 -11.13 13.24
CA PHE A 807 -26.61 -11.80 13.56
C PHE A 807 -27.24 -11.26 14.86
N ILE A 808 -26.46 -11.16 15.94
CA ILE A 808 -26.94 -10.64 17.23
C ILE A 808 -27.36 -9.17 17.10
N ALA A 809 -26.57 -8.35 16.39
CA ALA A 809 -26.89 -6.94 16.19
C ALA A 809 -28.20 -6.76 15.41
N THR A 810 -28.35 -7.43 14.28
CA THR A 810 -29.55 -7.32 13.42
C THR A 810 -30.78 -7.91 14.07
N PHE A 811 -30.67 -9.07 14.69
CA PHE A 811 -31.79 -9.71 15.38
C PHE A 811 -32.20 -8.96 16.66
N GLY A 812 -31.21 -8.53 17.44
CA GLY A 812 -31.42 -7.77 18.67
C GLY A 812 -32.15 -6.44 18.44
N THR A 813 -31.71 -5.68 17.43
CA THR A 813 -32.37 -4.41 17.09
C THR A 813 -33.76 -4.60 16.47
N ARG A 814 -34.02 -5.65 15.67
CA ARG A 814 -35.34 -6.03 15.18
C ARG A 814 -36.26 -6.35 16.34
N PHE A 815 -35.77 -7.17 17.27
CA PHE A 815 -36.54 -7.59 18.44
C PHE A 815 -36.85 -6.41 19.36
N LEU A 816 -35.85 -5.54 19.61
CA LEU A 816 -36.02 -4.31 20.39
C LEU A 816 -37.06 -3.38 19.75
N GLY A 817 -36.94 -3.11 18.46
CA GLY A 817 -37.92 -2.30 17.74
C GLY A 817 -39.32 -2.90 17.73
N THR A 818 -39.42 -4.23 17.67
CA THR A 818 -40.70 -4.93 17.79
C THR A 818 -41.32 -4.79 19.21
N ILE A 819 -40.51 -4.93 20.26
CA ILE A 819 -40.97 -4.72 21.64
C ILE A 819 -41.49 -3.30 21.84
N ILE A 820 -40.73 -2.30 21.33
CA ILE A 820 -41.16 -0.90 21.40
C ILE A 820 -42.53 -0.70 20.73
N ALA A 821 -42.73 -1.31 19.57
CA ALA A 821 -43.97 -1.19 18.83
C ALA A 821 -45.11 -1.97 19.50
N VAL A 822 -44.84 -3.15 20.07
CA VAL A 822 -45.89 -3.99 20.73
C VAL A 822 -46.47 -3.32 21.95
N TYR A 823 -45.61 -2.71 22.78
CA TYR A 823 -46.03 -2.09 24.07
C TYR A 823 -46.20 -0.57 23.98
N GLY A 824 -45.73 0.07 22.92
CA GLY A 824 -45.86 1.49 22.67
C GLY A 824 -44.96 2.39 23.52
N PHE A 825 -44.82 2.17 24.82
CA PHE A 825 -44.06 2.94 25.81
C PHE A 825 -44.29 4.47 25.72
N ASP A 826 -45.52 4.88 25.48
CA ASP A 826 -45.92 6.28 25.22
C ASP A 826 -45.21 6.96 24.00
N LEU A 827 -44.45 6.19 23.23
CA LEU A 827 -43.77 6.64 22.04
C LEU A 827 -44.52 6.36 20.75
N LEU A 828 -45.28 5.26 20.73
CA LEU A 828 -46.03 4.71 19.61
C LEU A 828 -47.36 4.18 20.05
N THR A 829 -48.36 4.11 19.16
CA THR A 829 -49.58 3.36 19.39
C THR A 829 -49.25 1.86 19.47
N PRO A 830 -49.60 1.16 20.58
CA PRO A 830 -49.29 -0.26 20.75
C PRO A 830 -49.93 -1.13 19.66
N ILE A 831 -49.13 -1.95 18.98
CA ILE A 831 -49.67 -2.83 17.91
C ILE A 831 -50.07 -4.23 18.43
N GLY A 832 -49.56 -4.64 19.57
CA GLY A 832 -49.75 -5.98 20.11
C GLY A 832 -49.02 -7.09 19.33
N TRP A 833 -48.93 -8.28 19.92
CA TRP A 833 -48.17 -9.41 19.34
C TRP A 833 -48.80 -9.97 18.06
N GLN A 834 -50.09 -9.83 17.84
CA GLN A 834 -50.73 -10.34 16.60
C GLN A 834 -50.23 -9.61 15.37
N TRP A 835 -50.21 -8.29 15.39
CA TRP A 835 -49.68 -7.47 14.30
C TRP A 835 -48.16 -7.61 14.18
N ALA A 836 -47.45 -7.74 15.28
CA ALA A 836 -46.03 -7.96 15.26
C ALA A 836 -45.70 -9.26 14.51
N LEU A 837 -46.32 -10.37 14.82
CA LEU A 837 -46.11 -11.66 14.12
C LEU A 837 -46.51 -11.59 12.64
N PHE A 838 -47.62 -10.92 12.31
CA PHE A 838 -48.05 -10.70 10.95
C PHE A 838 -46.92 -9.95 10.15
N ILE A 839 -46.37 -8.89 10.73
CA ILE A 839 -45.32 -8.11 10.09
C ILE A 839 -44.01 -8.90 9.90
N TRP A 840 -43.65 -9.73 10.87
CA TRP A 840 -42.47 -10.60 10.71
C TRP A 840 -42.69 -11.62 9.58
N GLY A 841 -43.90 -12.21 9.45
CA GLY A 841 -44.22 -13.09 8.32
C GLY A 841 -44.26 -12.36 6.98
N TYR A 842 -44.88 -11.17 6.93
CA TYR A 842 -44.91 -10.29 5.77
C TYR A 842 -43.52 -9.89 5.32
N ALA A 843 -42.67 -9.43 6.25
CA ALA A 843 -41.31 -9.05 5.98
C ALA A 843 -40.46 -10.22 5.50
N PHE A 844 -40.71 -11.45 5.99
CA PHE A 844 -40.00 -12.65 5.53
C PHE A 844 -40.40 -13.01 4.09
N ILE A 845 -41.65 -12.92 3.69
CA ILE A 845 -42.07 -13.16 2.31
C ILE A 845 -41.39 -12.16 1.35
N TRP A 846 -41.41 -10.88 1.70
CA TRP A 846 -40.78 -9.85 0.91
C TRP A 846 -39.24 -9.96 0.89
N PHE A 847 -38.63 -10.44 1.97
CA PHE A 847 -37.21 -10.76 2.01
C PHE A 847 -36.85 -11.82 0.97
N LEU A 848 -37.63 -12.88 0.81
CA LEU A 848 -37.44 -13.91 -0.22
C LEU A 848 -37.66 -13.33 -1.63
N PHE A 849 -38.66 -12.48 -1.79
CA PHE A 849 -38.92 -11.81 -3.05
C PHE A 849 -37.76 -10.87 -3.44
N ASN A 850 -37.23 -10.09 -2.51
CA ASN A 850 -36.07 -9.23 -2.72
C ASN A 850 -34.83 -10.04 -3.11
N ASP A 851 -34.65 -11.22 -2.53
CA ASP A 851 -33.54 -12.12 -2.91
C ASP A 851 -33.69 -12.65 -4.34
N ALA A 852 -34.91 -12.95 -4.77
CA ALA A 852 -35.23 -13.33 -6.15
C ALA A 852 -35.01 -12.16 -7.12
N VAL A 853 -35.42 -10.92 -6.77
CA VAL A 853 -35.16 -9.70 -7.54
C VAL A 853 -33.65 -9.50 -7.71
N LYS A 854 -32.88 -9.60 -6.64
CA LYS A 854 -31.40 -9.56 -6.70
C LYS A 854 -30.85 -10.58 -7.69
N MET A 855 -31.30 -11.84 -7.62
CA MET A 855 -30.82 -12.90 -8.51
C MET A 855 -31.17 -12.63 -9.98
N ALA A 856 -32.35 -12.08 -10.24
CA ALA A 856 -32.77 -11.67 -11.58
C ALA A 856 -31.86 -10.56 -12.13
N ILE A 857 -31.57 -9.53 -11.32
CA ILE A 857 -30.71 -8.42 -11.70
C ILE A 857 -29.28 -8.91 -11.99
N LEU A 858 -28.69 -9.72 -11.11
CA LEU A 858 -27.35 -10.29 -11.31
C LEU A 858 -27.30 -11.11 -12.60
N LYS A 859 -28.32 -11.93 -12.87
CA LYS A 859 -28.38 -12.73 -14.11
C LYS A 859 -28.49 -11.84 -15.35
N MET A 860 -29.32 -10.80 -15.31
CA MET A 860 -29.50 -9.85 -16.42
C MET A 860 -28.21 -9.04 -16.65
N TYR A 861 -27.58 -8.58 -15.57
CA TYR A 861 -26.34 -7.80 -15.64
C TYR A 861 -25.21 -8.61 -16.27
N TRP A 862 -24.95 -9.81 -15.78
CA TRP A 862 -23.84 -10.66 -16.28
C TRP A 862 -24.13 -11.27 -17.67
N SER A 863 -25.41 -11.38 -18.08
CA SER A 863 -25.75 -11.84 -19.43
C SER A 863 -25.69 -10.71 -20.50
N LYS A 864 -25.27 -9.48 -20.13
CA LYS A 864 -25.28 -8.27 -20.95
C LYS A 864 -26.62 -8.00 -21.65
N LYS A 865 -27.72 -8.57 -21.15
CA LYS A 865 -29.10 -8.43 -21.69
C LYS A 865 -29.90 -7.36 -20.93
N PHE A 866 -29.26 -6.32 -20.39
CA PHE A 866 -30.00 -5.24 -19.75
C PHE A 866 -30.61 -4.32 -20.82
N PHE A 867 -31.89 -3.99 -20.65
CA PHE A 867 -32.64 -3.15 -21.60
C PHE A 867 -32.09 -1.70 -21.70
N PHE A 868 -31.30 -1.30 -20.74
CA PHE A 868 -30.49 -0.09 -20.72
C PHE A 868 -29.04 -0.43 -21.09
N ALA A 869 -28.82 -0.98 -22.29
CA ALA A 869 -27.46 -1.20 -22.78
C ALA A 869 -26.71 0.16 -22.88
N PRO A 870 -25.39 0.18 -22.65
CA PRO A 870 -24.58 1.39 -22.48
C PRO A 870 -24.59 2.40 -23.63
N GLY A 871 -25.21 2.07 -24.77
CA GLY A 871 -25.28 2.93 -25.96
C GLY A 871 -26.34 4.03 -25.96
N HIS A 872 -27.36 3.95 -25.08
CA HIS A 872 -28.50 4.91 -25.14
C HIS A 872 -28.44 6.05 -24.11
N PHE A 873 -27.61 5.93 -23.06
CA PHE A 873 -27.42 6.95 -22.02
C PHE A 873 -25.97 7.11 -21.64
N THR A 874 -25.11 7.45 -22.59
CA THR A 874 -23.68 7.70 -22.38
C THR A 874 -23.44 8.82 -21.35
N TRP A 875 -24.33 9.79 -21.25
CA TRP A 875 -24.25 10.86 -20.25
C TRP A 875 -24.52 10.34 -18.83
N LEU A 876 -25.50 9.44 -18.67
CA LEU A 876 -25.82 8.86 -17.35
C LEU A 876 -24.72 7.91 -16.88
N LYS A 877 -24.07 7.20 -17.79
CA LYS A 877 -22.91 6.36 -17.51
C LYS A 877 -21.72 7.20 -17.04
N LYS A 878 -21.51 8.37 -17.63
CA LYS A 878 -20.45 9.31 -17.28
C LYS A 878 -20.70 9.99 -15.92
N GLU A 879 -21.93 10.30 -15.57
CA GLU A 879 -22.30 10.91 -14.29
C GLU A 879 -22.37 9.92 -13.13
N LEU A 880 -22.73 8.65 -13.40
CA LEU A 880 -22.77 7.59 -12.38
C LEU A 880 -21.42 6.87 -12.17
N GLY A 881 -20.35 7.35 -12.80
CA GLY A 881 -18.97 6.86 -12.54
C GLY A 881 -18.56 5.61 -13.30
N GLY A 882 -19.30 5.23 -14.36
CA GLY A 882 -18.90 4.16 -15.26
C GLY A 882 -17.99 4.67 -16.37
N GLU A 883 -16.70 4.29 -16.40
CA GLU A 883 -15.89 4.48 -17.61
C GLU A 883 -16.42 3.68 -18.80
N PRO A 884 -16.29 4.19 -20.04
CA PRO A 884 -16.71 3.45 -21.21
C PRO A 884 -15.82 2.23 -21.39
N ASP A 885 -16.41 1.04 -21.25
CA ASP A 885 -15.81 -0.22 -21.65
C ASP A 885 -15.34 -0.09 -23.11
N LYS A 886 -14.05 0.14 -23.33
CA LYS A 886 -13.43 0.02 -24.65
C LYS A 886 -13.42 -1.47 -24.95
N GLY A 887 -14.49 -1.92 -25.62
CA GLY A 887 -14.72 -3.30 -25.95
C GLY A 887 -13.50 -3.95 -26.58
N LYS A 888 -13.00 -4.99 -25.95
CA LYS A 888 -12.25 -6.04 -26.65
C LYS A 888 -13.29 -6.82 -27.48
N VAL A 889 -13.25 -6.61 -28.81
CA VAL A 889 -13.76 -7.56 -29.80
C VAL A 889 -12.78 -8.73 -29.84
#